data_2b0e5b60086307b7715b1e88b1c367a4
#
_entry.id   2b0e5b60086307b7715b1e88b1c367a4
#
_cell.length_a   1.000
_cell.length_b   1.000
_cell.length_c   1.000
_cell.angle_alpha   90.00
_cell.angle_beta   90.00
_cell.angle_gamma   90.00
#
_symmetry.space_group_name_H-M   'P 1'
#
loop_
_entity.id
_entity.type
_entity.pdbx_description
1 polymer ?
#
loop_
_entity_poly.entity_id
_entity_poly.type
_entity_poly.pdbx_seq_one_letter_code
_entity_poly.pdbx_strand_id
1 'polypeptide(L)'
;MDMFHRYRQANEHDLAAAVLERALCTPEYRPEALVWKGIAALPHTPGLAFVYFANAAHSLPHRADIHALVGQSLITQNHFELATRYLTTAWQANPNDITLRMMLWQARSRSETPAELRRMIMAHLPEIQAGNELAQVLKLLAEQTDAPRTVGVVRYTPEQRAIHGWAVDLANLQSPAPLHIEANGMKIDALANTPHPLLTAAGLPASHGGVRVNVPNPIAAVHMRFADGTSLQGSPVYAMPPFVPPAAADGGGIQQPVDVLIPVFNGLDETLECINSALNARKLNRTAHRLVVVEDKTPVPALAKALKVLAGKGKITLINNAVNLGFIRSMNRAMALSPNKDVVWLNADTRVHGAWLDRLRQAAYSETNIASVTPFTNNGELMSFPRSQFSHAMPSAAEQAELDNLARQTASPPIEIETGCGFCLYIKRAALDQVGYLDEVHLSRGYGEETDWCLRARNMGWKHVGAPNVFVAHQGGISFGTEKTLRVAHNNAILRQRYPDASDRYKAFCLLDPIKPARDALQRARIAQLAEHAGDNKPTQWPRLGKKTLHVRGTAGPDGELCLTWHHDTHRTWATLHAPLPALDLILDFELPSDFASLVDVLRQLPQDEIVFEQLSRCPVELCGLPALLETPYRVVCRDRRLIEPDGLHDWQRFAQQAACVHLPFHVLHDTYAKALPGSKLTVAPTAPRLCQPSESPRLLLIGDNLDRPEIGRRWLELARHIARNQLPLTLLAVADTPWLKALQAVGSTQLLPELQGFTLAQLGNLAGCNGVLSLVNAPDADWLAPSLAAQLNLPLYANPSPMADELGATPINTIPLLSQA
;
A
#
# COMPACT_ATOMS: atom_id res chain seq x y z
N MET A 1 -31.97 -6.83 9.80
CA MET A 1 -31.05 -7.74 10.52
C MET A 1 -31.56 -8.18 11.90
N ASP A 2 -32.24 -7.36 12.67
CA ASP A 2 -32.76 -7.73 14.02
C ASP A 2 -33.67 -8.98 14.02
N MET A 3 -34.55 -9.11 13.01
CA MET A 3 -35.38 -10.32 12.86
C MET A 3 -34.55 -11.57 12.61
N PHE A 4 -33.51 -11.48 11.80
CA PHE A 4 -32.57 -12.56 11.58
C PHE A 4 -31.92 -13.03 12.89
N HIS A 5 -31.41 -12.09 13.69
CA HIS A 5 -30.82 -12.42 14.99
C HIS A 5 -31.79 -13.06 15.96
N ARG A 6 -33.03 -12.55 16.01
CA ARG A 6 -34.12 -13.13 16.86
C ARG A 6 -34.42 -14.58 16.46
N TYR A 7 -34.64 -14.86 15.18
CA TYR A 7 -34.91 -16.22 14.71
C TYR A 7 -33.72 -17.16 14.94
N ARG A 8 -32.50 -16.68 14.75
CA ARG A 8 -31.31 -17.45 15.08
C ARG A 8 -31.20 -17.81 16.57
N GLN A 9 -31.49 -16.86 17.46
CA GLN A 9 -31.50 -17.10 18.91
C GLN A 9 -32.62 -18.06 19.33
N ALA A 10 -33.75 -18.06 18.60
CA ALA A 10 -34.87 -18.98 18.82
C ALA A 10 -34.67 -20.37 18.16
N ASN A 11 -33.50 -20.61 17.50
CA ASN A 11 -33.23 -21.82 16.71
C ASN A 11 -34.20 -22.06 15.52
N GLU A 12 -34.88 -21.02 15.05
CA GLU A 12 -35.77 -21.06 13.89
C GLU A 12 -34.97 -20.82 12.60
N HIS A 13 -34.19 -21.82 12.20
CA HIS A 13 -33.20 -21.71 11.14
C HIS A 13 -33.80 -21.38 9.77
N ASP A 14 -34.95 -21.93 9.42
CA ASP A 14 -35.62 -21.70 8.12
C ASP A 14 -36.08 -20.24 8.00
N LEU A 15 -36.67 -19.71 9.06
CA LEU A 15 -37.11 -18.31 9.10
C LEU A 15 -35.90 -17.35 9.10
N ALA A 16 -34.83 -17.66 9.82
CA ALA A 16 -33.59 -16.92 9.77
C ALA A 16 -33.00 -16.90 8.35
N ALA A 17 -32.99 -18.04 7.66
CA ALA A 17 -32.52 -18.14 6.28
C ALA A 17 -33.37 -17.31 5.32
N ALA A 18 -34.69 -17.35 5.43
CA ALA A 18 -35.60 -16.57 4.59
C ALA A 18 -35.40 -15.05 4.79
N VAL A 19 -35.20 -14.61 6.04
CA VAL A 19 -34.91 -13.19 6.34
C VAL A 19 -33.54 -12.79 5.75
N LEU A 20 -32.56 -13.66 5.82
CA LEU A 20 -31.22 -13.40 5.29
C LEU A 20 -31.23 -13.25 3.76
N GLU A 21 -31.96 -14.13 3.04
CA GLU A 21 -32.15 -14.02 1.59
C GLU A 21 -32.81 -12.68 1.20
N ARG A 22 -33.81 -12.25 1.99
CA ARG A 22 -34.47 -10.97 1.77
C ARG A 22 -33.53 -9.78 2.03
N ALA A 23 -32.66 -9.88 3.05
CA ALA A 23 -31.66 -8.86 3.37
C ALA A 23 -30.61 -8.73 2.26
N LEU A 24 -30.21 -9.84 1.60
CA LEU A 24 -29.33 -9.81 0.44
C LEU A 24 -29.89 -8.98 -0.73
N CYS A 25 -31.20 -8.96 -0.90
CA CYS A 25 -31.87 -8.18 -1.94
C CYS A 25 -32.00 -6.70 -1.60
N THR A 26 -31.69 -6.29 -0.37
CA THR A 26 -31.85 -4.92 0.11
C THR A 26 -30.47 -4.27 0.24
N PRO A 27 -30.15 -3.20 -0.52
CA PRO A 27 -28.80 -2.62 -0.56
C PRO A 27 -28.23 -2.24 0.80
N GLU A 28 -29.07 -1.71 1.69
CA GLU A 28 -28.71 -1.28 3.04
C GLU A 28 -28.24 -2.45 3.93
N TYR A 29 -28.88 -3.61 3.82
CA TYR A 29 -28.63 -4.77 4.68
C TYR A 29 -27.73 -5.81 4.04
N ARG A 30 -27.48 -5.68 2.74
CA ARG A 30 -26.67 -6.64 1.96
C ARG A 30 -25.29 -6.90 2.54
N PRO A 31 -24.48 -5.88 2.91
CA PRO A 31 -23.12 -6.16 3.39
C PRO A 31 -23.14 -7.05 4.64
N GLU A 32 -24.03 -6.78 5.58
CA GLU A 32 -24.18 -7.58 6.79
C GLU A 32 -24.74 -8.99 6.49
N ALA A 33 -25.68 -9.09 5.55
CA ALA A 33 -26.20 -10.38 5.10
C ALA A 33 -25.14 -11.24 4.42
N LEU A 34 -24.23 -10.63 3.65
CA LEU A 34 -23.08 -11.30 3.04
C LEU A 34 -22.11 -11.84 4.10
N VAL A 35 -21.86 -11.12 5.18
CA VAL A 35 -21.05 -11.61 6.30
C VAL A 35 -21.66 -12.91 6.87
N TRP A 36 -22.93 -12.93 7.12
CA TRP A 36 -23.60 -14.11 7.68
C TRP A 36 -23.65 -15.30 6.69
N LYS A 37 -23.83 -15.03 5.41
CA LYS A 37 -23.69 -16.06 4.35
C LYS A 37 -22.28 -16.62 4.30
N GLY A 38 -21.29 -15.76 4.38
CA GLY A 38 -19.89 -16.16 4.43
C GLY A 38 -19.57 -17.03 5.64
N ILE A 39 -20.06 -16.66 6.82
CA ILE A 39 -19.89 -17.45 8.05
C ILE A 39 -20.52 -18.84 7.89
N ALA A 40 -21.71 -18.92 7.32
CA ALA A 40 -22.37 -20.21 7.08
C ALA A 40 -21.65 -21.05 6.01
N ALA A 41 -21.07 -20.42 5.00
CA ALA A 41 -20.36 -21.11 3.91
C ALA A 41 -18.95 -21.55 4.30
N LEU A 42 -18.30 -20.87 5.24
CA LEU A 42 -16.88 -21.06 5.57
C LEU A 42 -16.48 -22.51 5.90
N PRO A 43 -17.26 -23.29 6.68
CA PRO A 43 -16.89 -24.68 7.00
C PRO A 43 -16.93 -25.62 5.80
N HIS A 44 -17.77 -25.34 4.80
CA HIS A 44 -18.07 -26.28 3.71
C HIS A 44 -17.54 -25.82 2.35
N THR A 45 -17.57 -24.52 2.11
CA THR A 45 -17.20 -23.91 0.83
C THR A 45 -16.38 -22.62 1.06
N PRO A 46 -15.13 -22.71 1.53
CA PRO A 46 -14.33 -21.56 1.91
C PRO A 46 -14.06 -20.59 0.75
N GLY A 47 -14.02 -21.08 -0.51
CA GLY A 47 -13.92 -20.20 -1.68
C GLY A 47 -15.16 -19.32 -1.88
N LEU A 48 -16.37 -19.87 -1.65
CA LEU A 48 -17.60 -19.07 -1.68
C LEU A 48 -17.68 -18.11 -0.49
N ALA A 49 -17.24 -18.56 0.70
CA ALA A 49 -17.14 -17.69 1.88
C ALA A 49 -16.22 -16.50 1.62
N PHE A 50 -15.06 -16.72 0.98
CA PHE A 50 -14.15 -15.66 0.55
C PHE A 50 -14.87 -14.62 -0.32
N VAL A 51 -15.66 -15.04 -1.32
CA VAL A 51 -16.43 -14.14 -2.19
C VAL A 51 -17.41 -13.28 -1.38
N TYR A 52 -18.16 -13.90 -0.47
CA TYR A 52 -19.09 -13.18 0.39
C TYR A 52 -18.39 -12.14 1.26
N PHE A 53 -17.32 -12.53 1.93
CA PHE A 53 -16.55 -11.62 2.79
C PHE A 53 -15.85 -10.49 2.00
N ALA A 54 -15.31 -10.80 0.82
CA ALA A 54 -14.68 -9.83 -0.06
C ALA A 54 -15.66 -8.75 -0.53
N ASN A 55 -16.90 -9.17 -0.90
CA ASN A 55 -17.98 -8.25 -1.24
C ASN A 55 -18.40 -7.36 -0.06
N ALA A 56 -18.51 -7.96 1.13
CA ALA A 56 -18.83 -7.22 2.34
C ALA A 56 -17.71 -6.21 2.67
N ALA A 57 -16.44 -6.62 2.58
CA ALA A 57 -15.28 -5.76 2.80
C ALA A 57 -15.20 -4.59 1.78
N HIS A 58 -15.53 -4.86 0.52
CA HIS A 58 -15.60 -3.82 -0.51
C HIS A 58 -16.67 -2.76 -0.18
N SER A 59 -17.83 -3.19 0.32
CA SER A 59 -18.92 -2.30 0.72
C SER A 59 -18.64 -1.57 2.04
N LEU A 60 -17.85 -2.17 2.94
CA LEU A 60 -17.54 -1.68 4.27
C LEU A 60 -16.02 -1.73 4.55
N PRO A 61 -15.20 -0.96 3.82
CA PRO A 61 -13.73 -1.07 3.84
C PRO A 61 -13.09 -0.76 5.20
N HIS A 62 -13.81 -0.13 6.11
CA HIS A 62 -13.30 0.23 7.44
C HIS A 62 -13.60 -0.82 8.53
N ARG A 63 -14.30 -1.90 8.19
CA ARG A 63 -14.68 -2.98 9.11
C ARG A 63 -13.56 -4.00 9.24
N ALA A 64 -12.74 -3.86 10.27
CA ALA A 64 -11.61 -4.76 10.57
C ALA A 64 -12.05 -6.23 10.76
N ASP A 65 -13.20 -6.46 11.37
CA ASP A 65 -13.78 -7.79 11.55
C ASP A 65 -14.08 -8.50 10.22
N ILE A 66 -14.54 -7.77 9.21
CA ILE A 66 -14.78 -8.34 7.88
C ILE A 66 -13.44 -8.69 7.19
N HIS A 67 -12.44 -7.84 7.28
CA HIS A 67 -11.10 -8.16 6.77
C HIS A 67 -10.49 -9.39 7.47
N ALA A 68 -10.76 -9.56 8.76
CA ALA A 68 -10.38 -10.76 9.50
C ALA A 68 -11.03 -12.03 8.94
N LEU A 69 -12.32 -11.98 8.61
CA LEU A 69 -13.04 -13.09 8.00
C LEU A 69 -12.50 -13.42 6.59
N VAL A 70 -12.11 -12.41 5.81
CA VAL A 70 -11.37 -12.63 4.55
C VAL A 70 -10.09 -13.42 4.84
N GLY A 71 -9.28 -12.95 5.80
CA GLY A 71 -8.05 -13.63 6.21
C GLY A 71 -8.29 -15.06 6.69
N GLN A 72 -9.33 -15.30 7.47
CA GLN A 72 -9.71 -16.62 7.95
C GLN A 72 -10.09 -17.55 6.79
N SER A 73 -10.85 -17.06 5.82
CA SER A 73 -11.22 -17.86 4.64
C SER A 73 -10.00 -18.23 3.79
N LEU A 74 -9.01 -17.37 3.73
CA LEU A 74 -7.73 -17.62 3.06
C LEU A 74 -6.87 -18.64 3.82
N ILE A 75 -6.82 -18.59 5.16
CA ILE A 75 -6.16 -19.61 5.99
C ILE A 75 -6.78 -20.99 5.73
N THR A 76 -8.11 -21.07 5.69
CA THR A 76 -8.83 -22.33 5.44
C THR A 76 -8.49 -22.93 4.06
N GLN A 77 -8.11 -22.08 3.10
CA GLN A 77 -7.68 -22.46 1.76
C GLN A 77 -6.15 -22.63 1.63
N ASN A 78 -5.39 -22.53 2.73
CA ASN A 78 -3.94 -22.59 2.79
C ASN A 78 -3.20 -21.45 2.03
N HIS A 79 -3.87 -20.32 1.77
CA HIS A 79 -3.27 -19.13 1.17
C HIS A 79 -2.69 -18.19 2.25
N PHE A 80 -1.72 -18.69 3.00
CA PHE A 80 -1.20 -18.04 4.21
C PHE A 80 -0.53 -16.68 3.95
N GLU A 81 0.20 -16.52 2.86
CA GLU A 81 0.83 -15.24 2.52
C GLU A 81 -0.22 -14.13 2.31
N LEU A 82 -1.27 -14.44 1.56
CA LEU A 82 -2.38 -13.51 1.33
C LEU A 82 -3.17 -13.27 2.61
N ALA A 83 -3.42 -14.31 3.39
CA ALA A 83 -4.06 -14.18 4.70
C ALA A 83 -3.27 -13.23 5.60
N THR A 84 -1.94 -13.33 5.64
CA THR A 84 -1.08 -12.43 6.40
C THR A 84 -1.28 -10.98 6.02
N ARG A 85 -1.41 -10.65 4.72
CA ARG A 85 -1.67 -9.29 4.25
C ARG A 85 -3.00 -8.73 4.77
N TYR A 86 -4.10 -9.49 4.61
CA TYR A 86 -5.44 -9.08 5.05
C TYR A 86 -5.54 -8.96 6.57
N LEU A 87 -4.99 -9.94 7.29
CA LEU A 87 -4.96 -9.91 8.75
C LEU A 87 -4.09 -8.78 9.28
N THR A 88 -2.99 -8.44 8.64
CA THR A 88 -2.17 -7.28 8.99
C THR A 88 -2.97 -5.99 8.85
N THR A 89 -3.71 -5.81 7.75
CA THR A 89 -4.59 -4.64 7.54
C THR A 89 -5.69 -4.58 8.59
N ALA A 90 -6.35 -5.70 8.87
CA ALA A 90 -7.37 -5.80 9.91
C ALA A 90 -6.81 -5.44 11.30
N TRP A 91 -5.65 -5.96 11.62
CA TRP A 91 -4.98 -5.71 12.89
C TRP A 91 -4.51 -4.25 13.02
N GLN A 92 -4.00 -3.62 11.96
CA GLN A 92 -3.65 -2.20 11.98
C GLN A 92 -4.87 -1.31 12.30
N ALA A 93 -6.06 -1.72 11.86
CA ALA A 93 -7.30 -1.02 12.19
C ALA A 93 -7.76 -1.26 13.65
N ASN A 94 -7.48 -2.44 14.21
CA ASN A 94 -7.81 -2.80 15.59
C ASN A 94 -6.65 -3.54 16.29
N PRO A 95 -5.58 -2.84 16.68
CA PRO A 95 -4.37 -3.45 17.23
C PRO A 95 -4.56 -4.18 18.56
N ASN A 96 -5.63 -3.87 19.29
CA ASN A 96 -5.92 -4.46 20.58
C ASN A 96 -6.72 -5.79 20.47
N ASP A 97 -7.12 -6.17 19.27
CA ASP A 97 -7.84 -7.42 19.06
C ASP A 97 -6.87 -8.62 19.10
N ILE A 98 -6.91 -9.35 20.20
CA ILE A 98 -6.06 -10.51 20.45
C ILE A 98 -6.38 -11.63 19.47
N THR A 99 -7.64 -11.81 19.10
CA THR A 99 -8.07 -12.87 18.16
C THR A 99 -7.46 -12.63 16.79
N LEU A 100 -7.46 -11.38 16.31
CA LEU A 100 -6.80 -11.00 15.07
C LEU A 100 -5.29 -11.27 15.12
N ARG A 101 -4.62 -10.90 16.21
CA ARG A 101 -3.19 -11.17 16.35
C ARG A 101 -2.86 -12.65 16.39
N MET A 102 -3.68 -13.46 17.08
CA MET A 102 -3.48 -14.91 17.11
C MET A 102 -3.65 -15.55 15.73
N MET A 103 -4.65 -15.12 14.93
CA MET A 103 -4.79 -15.55 13.54
C MET A 103 -3.62 -15.09 12.68
N LEU A 104 -3.12 -13.86 12.90
CA LEU A 104 -1.96 -13.33 12.20
C LEU A 104 -0.70 -14.16 12.50
N TRP A 105 -0.45 -14.52 13.76
CA TRP A 105 0.66 -15.42 14.14
C TRP A 105 0.54 -16.79 13.48
N GLN A 106 -0.66 -17.33 13.40
CA GLN A 106 -0.91 -18.60 12.70
C GLN A 106 -0.59 -18.48 11.20
N ALA A 107 -1.04 -17.43 10.52
CA ALA A 107 -0.77 -17.21 9.11
C ALA A 107 0.74 -17.02 8.85
N ARG A 108 1.41 -16.18 9.64
CA ARG A 108 2.86 -15.93 9.56
C ARG A 108 3.70 -17.19 9.77
N SER A 109 3.30 -18.06 10.69
CA SER A 109 4.03 -19.32 10.95
C SER A 109 4.04 -20.27 9.75
N ARG A 110 3.16 -20.04 8.76
CA ARG A 110 3.03 -20.86 7.54
C ARG A 110 3.52 -20.15 6.28
N SER A 111 3.72 -18.83 6.32
CA SER A 111 4.11 -18.02 5.15
C SER A 111 5.53 -17.44 5.27
N GLU A 112 6.06 -17.31 6.47
CA GLU A 112 7.38 -16.71 6.73
C GLU A 112 8.42 -17.78 7.08
N THR A 113 9.69 -17.47 6.87
CA THR A 113 10.78 -18.34 7.33
C THR A 113 10.84 -18.35 8.86
N PRO A 114 11.34 -19.41 9.50
CA PRO A 114 11.51 -19.47 10.97
C PRO A 114 12.29 -18.27 11.54
N ALA A 115 13.31 -17.81 10.83
CA ALA A 115 14.12 -16.66 11.26
C ALA A 115 13.32 -15.33 11.19
N GLU A 116 12.52 -15.12 10.16
CA GLU A 116 11.66 -13.95 10.03
C GLU A 116 10.56 -13.96 11.08
N LEU A 117 9.87 -15.09 11.21
CA LEU A 117 8.84 -15.27 12.24
C LEU A 117 9.41 -15.00 13.64
N ARG A 118 10.59 -15.58 13.97
CA ARG A 118 11.25 -15.32 15.27
C ARG A 118 11.53 -13.83 15.46
N ARG A 119 12.10 -13.18 14.47
CA ARG A 119 12.39 -11.74 14.53
C ARG A 119 11.14 -10.94 14.81
N MET A 120 10.02 -11.27 14.14
CA MET A 120 8.71 -10.62 14.34
C MET A 120 8.16 -10.87 15.75
N ILE A 121 8.19 -12.11 16.22
CA ILE A 121 7.74 -12.46 17.57
C ILE A 121 8.57 -11.74 18.62
N MET A 122 9.90 -11.76 18.51
CA MET A 122 10.79 -11.11 19.47
C MET A 122 10.58 -9.60 19.53
N ALA A 123 10.31 -8.95 18.38
CA ALA A 123 10.00 -7.53 18.33
C ALA A 123 8.66 -7.19 19.01
N HIS A 124 7.67 -8.07 18.91
CA HIS A 124 6.35 -7.88 19.49
C HIS A 124 6.24 -8.34 20.96
N LEU A 125 7.11 -9.20 21.38
CA LEU A 125 7.08 -9.84 22.70
C LEU A 125 6.88 -8.85 23.89
N PRO A 126 7.51 -7.65 23.89
CA PRO A 126 7.31 -6.66 24.94
C PRO A 126 5.88 -6.08 25.01
N GLU A 127 5.11 -6.19 23.94
CA GLU A 127 3.75 -5.63 23.83
C GLU A 127 2.65 -6.65 24.15
N ILE A 128 3.00 -7.94 24.28
CA ILE A 128 2.05 -9.00 24.59
C ILE A 128 1.59 -8.85 26.04
N GLN A 129 0.29 -8.71 26.24
CA GLN A 129 -0.34 -8.61 27.56
C GLN A 129 -1.35 -9.72 27.82
N ALA A 130 -1.67 -10.54 26.81
CA ALA A 130 -2.62 -11.64 26.92
C ALA A 130 -1.91 -12.99 27.06
N GLY A 131 -2.30 -13.77 28.06
CA GLY A 131 -1.67 -15.09 28.34
C GLY A 131 -1.85 -16.09 27.21
N ASN A 132 -3.02 -16.15 26.57
CA ASN A 132 -3.28 -17.04 25.44
C ASN A 132 -2.42 -16.70 24.21
N GLU A 133 -2.20 -15.41 23.96
CA GLU A 133 -1.29 -14.98 22.88
C GLU A 133 0.17 -15.33 23.23
N LEU A 134 0.59 -15.05 24.47
CA LEU A 134 1.94 -15.44 24.92
C LEU A 134 2.16 -16.94 24.78
N ALA A 135 1.21 -17.76 25.20
CA ALA A 135 1.30 -19.23 25.06
C ALA A 135 1.49 -19.65 23.60
N GLN A 136 0.75 -19.04 22.67
CA GLN A 136 0.88 -19.32 21.23
C GLN A 136 2.27 -18.97 20.71
N VAL A 137 2.76 -17.74 20.99
CA VAL A 137 4.07 -17.32 20.47
C VAL A 137 5.24 -18.08 21.10
N LEU A 138 5.16 -18.42 22.38
CA LEU A 138 6.16 -19.28 23.04
C LEU A 138 6.19 -20.68 22.43
N LYS A 139 5.03 -21.24 22.08
CA LYS A 139 4.95 -22.51 21.34
C LYS A 139 5.63 -22.42 19.98
N LEU A 140 5.34 -21.38 19.20
CA LEU A 140 5.97 -21.14 17.89
C LEU A 140 7.49 -20.98 18.00
N LEU A 141 7.97 -20.32 19.06
CA LEU A 141 9.41 -20.19 19.32
C LEU A 141 10.03 -21.54 19.76
N ALA A 142 9.30 -22.34 20.54
CA ALA A 142 9.78 -23.64 20.99
C ALA A 142 9.89 -24.68 19.84
N GLU A 143 9.12 -24.52 18.78
CA GLU A 143 9.19 -25.38 17.59
C GLU A 143 10.47 -25.12 16.76
N GLN A 144 11.19 -24.02 16.99
CA GLN A 144 12.40 -23.64 16.25
C GLN A 144 13.65 -24.24 16.92
N THR A 145 14.05 -25.43 16.52
CA THR A 145 15.14 -26.21 17.17
C THR A 145 16.52 -25.59 17.02
N ASP A 146 16.76 -24.83 15.93
CA ASP A 146 18.07 -24.25 15.61
C ASP A 146 18.27 -22.83 16.17
N ALA A 147 17.38 -22.37 17.05
CA ALA A 147 17.40 -21.04 17.64
C ALA A 147 17.57 -21.11 19.18
N PRO A 148 18.04 -20.03 19.81
CA PRO A 148 18.11 -19.96 21.28
C PRO A 148 16.77 -20.31 21.94
N ARG A 149 16.82 -21.15 22.96
CA ARG A 149 15.64 -21.61 23.71
C ARG A 149 15.24 -20.67 24.83
N THR A 150 16.07 -19.71 25.14
CA THR A 150 15.86 -18.73 26.22
C THR A 150 15.14 -17.49 25.65
N VAL A 151 14.10 -17.09 26.35
CA VAL A 151 13.22 -15.97 25.94
C VAL A 151 12.83 -15.16 27.17
N GLY A 152 12.92 -13.83 27.07
CA GLY A 152 12.52 -12.96 28.17
C GLY A 152 12.44 -11.49 27.77
N VAL A 153 11.71 -10.73 28.56
CA VAL A 153 11.48 -9.29 28.36
C VAL A 153 11.75 -8.57 29.67
N VAL A 154 12.44 -7.44 29.59
CA VAL A 154 12.70 -6.56 30.74
C VAL A 154 12.46 -5.10 30.39
N ARG A 155 11.93 -4.35 31.35
CA ARG A 155 11.67 -2.91 31.25
C ARG A 155 12.07 -2.20 32.52
N TYR A 156 12.51 -0.95 32.43
CA TYR A 156 12.73 -0.09 33.58
C TYR A 156 11.48 0.71 33.90
N THR A 157 11.10 0.74 35.14
CA THR A 157 10.01 1.55 35.68
C THR A 157 10.59 2.66 36.55
N PRO A 158 10.65 3.91 36.07
CA PRO A 158 11.28 5.04 36.80
C PRO A 158 10.69 5.28 38.19
N GLU A 159 9.37 5.16 38.31
CA GLU A 159 8.64 5.40 39.57
C GLU A 159 9.03 4.39 40.66
N GLN A 160 9.34 3.16 40.27
CA GLN A 160 9.77 2.09 41.20
C GLN A 160 11.28 1.96 41.30
N ARG A 161 12.03 2.69 40.47
CA ARG A 161 13.49 2.58 40.36
C ARG A 161 13.94 1.12 40.22
N ALA A 162 13.21 0.35 39.42
CA ALA A 162 13.44 -1.07 39.25
C ALA A 162 13.26 -1.52 37.82
N ILE A 163 14.00 -2.54 37.44
CA ILE A 163 13.82 -3.29 36.20
C ILE A 163 12.88 -4.44 36.51
N HIS A 164 11.82 -4.56 35.75
CA HIS A 164 10.82 -5.62 35.83
C HIS A 164 10.72 -6.38 34.53
N GLY A 165 10.30 -7.62 34.60
CA GLY A 165 10.06 -8.43 33.43
C GLY A 165 9.90 -9.91 33.75
N TRP A 166 10.13 -10.72 32.74
CA TRP A 166 10.07 -12.16 32.83
C TRP A 166 11.11 -12.81 31.94
N ALA A 167 11.53 -14.03 32.29
CA ALA A 167 12.50 -14.82 31.55
C ALA A 167 12.21 -16.31 31.73
N VAL A 168 12.21 -17.07 30.63
CA VAL A 168 11.96 -18.51 30.65
C VAL A 168 12.95 -19.23 29.72
N ASP A 169 13.25 -20.47 30.06
CA ASP A 169 13.90 -21.43 29.18
C ASP A 169 12.84 -22.37 28.59
N LEU A 170 12.59 -22.29 27.27
CA LEU A 170 11.61 -23.11 26.56
C LEU A 170 11.95 -24.61 26.62
N ALA A 171 13.21 -24.96 26.89
CA ALA A 171 13.62 -26.36 27.10
C ALA A 171 13.30 -26.86 28.50
N ASN A 172 13.17 -25.96 29.48
CA ASN A 172 12.89 -26.33 30.89
C ASN A 172 12.01 -25.30 31.60
N LEU A 173 10.73 -25.27 31.24
CA LEU A 173 9.75 -24.33 31.81
C LEU A 173 9.43 -24.61 33.29
N GLN A 174 9.91 -25.70 33.87
CA GLN A 174 9.65 -26.07 35.27
C GLN A 174 10.71 -25.52 36.24
N SER A 175 11.75 -24.88 35.74
CA SER A 175 12.84 -24.34 36.58
C SER A 175 13.04 -22.85 36.28
N PRO A 176 13.40 -22.03 37.29
CA PRO A 176 13.78 -20.64 37.08
C PRO A 176 14.95 -20.51 36.10
N ALA A 177 14.85 -19.62 35.11
CA ALA A 177 15.95 -19.38 34.19
C ALA A 177 17.10 -18.61 34.87
N PRO A 178 18.36 -19.07 34.74
CA PRO A 178 19.53 -18.38 35.27
C PRO A 178 19.87 -17.16 34.41
N LEU A 179 20.21 -16.05 35.05
CA LEU A 179 20.48 -14.76 34.44
C LEU A 179 21.82 -14.19 34.90
N HIS A 180 22.56 -13.56 34.01
CA HIS A 180 23.74 -12.76 34.29
C HIS A 180 23.38 -11.27 34.10
N ILE A 181 23.57 -10.48 35.18
CA ILE A 181 23.29 -9.05 35.19
C ILE A 181 24.63 -8.32 35.33
N GLU A 182 24.90 -7.41 34.41
CA GLU A 182 26.11 -6.60 34.41
C GLU A 182 25.76 -5.11 34.39
N ALA A 183 26.26 -4.35 35.36
CA ALA A 183 26.09 -2.90 35.45
C ALA A 183 27.32 -2.25 36.04
N ASN A 184 27.86 -1.18 35.41
CA ASN A 184 29.04 -0.44 35.88
C ASN A 184 30.24 -1.33 36.25
N GLY A 185 30.47 -2.42 35.49
CA GLY A 185 31.56 -3.38 35.75
C GLY A 185 31.27 -4.40 36.84
N MET A 186 30.17 -4.30 37.55
CA MET A 186 29.71 -5.32 38.51
C MET A 186 28.92 -6.40 37.79
N LYS A 187 29.17 -7.67 38.13
CA LYS A 187 28.45 -8.83 37.60
C LYS A 187 27.73 -9.53 38.77
N ILE A 188 26.46 -9.84 38.53
CA ILE A 188 25.61 -10.52 39.52
C ILE A 188 24.89 -11.65 38.81
N ASP A 189 24.94 -12.84 39.40
CA ASP A 189 24.14 -13.97 38.97
C ASP A 189 22.79 -13.94 39.71
N ALA A 190 21.71 -14.11 38.94
CA ALA A 190 20.35 -14.08 39.45
C ALA A 190 19.52 -15.21 38.82
N LEU A 191 18.36 -15.45 39.40
CA LEU A 191 17.36 -16.37 38.87
C LEU A 191 16.05 -15.63 38.59
N ALA A 192 15.38 -16.00 37.51
CA ALA A 192 14.01 -15.54 37.25
C ALA A 192 13.04 -16.33 38.15
N ASN A 193 13.01 -16.02 39.43
CA ASN A 193 12.35 -16.83 40.47
C ASN A 193 11.19 -16.12 41.19
N THR A 194 10.69 -15.04 40.59
CA THR A 194 9.51 -14.36 41.12
C THR A 194 8.25 -14.71 40.30
N PRO A 195 7.05 -14.68 40.90
CA PRO A 195 5.81 -14.85 40.17
C PRO A 195 5.63 -13.74 39.12
N HIS A 196 5.06 -14.09 37.94
CA HIS A 196 4.72 -13.12 36.93
C HIS A 196 3.30 -13.37 36.37
N PRO A 197 2.37 -12.42 36.50
CA PRO A 197 0.95 -12.62 36.13
C PRO A 197 0.71 -13.09 34.70
N LEU A 198 1.46 -12.53 33.74
CA LEU A 198 1.32 -12.88 32.32
C LEU A 198 1.75 -14.34 32.05
N LEU A 199 2.81 -14.82 32.69
CA LEU A 199 3.26 -16.22 32.57
C LEU A 199 2.23 -17.18 33.15
N THR A 200 1.67 -16.84 34.32
CA THR A 200 0.58 -17.61 34.93
C THR A 200 -0.65 -17.66 34.01
N ALA A 201 -1.02 -16.53 33.44
CA ALA A 201 -2.13 -16.48 32.48
C ALA A 201 -1.85 -17.25 31.15
N ALA A 202 -0.58 -17.46 30.82
CA ALA A 202 -0.15 -18.30 29.71
C ALA A 202 -0.10 -19.81 30.05
N GLY A 203 -0.48 -20.18 31.28
CA GLY A 203 -0.45 -21.58 31.75
C GLY A 203 0.94 -22.07 32.14
N LEU A 204 1.90 -21.17 32.39
CA LEU A 204 3.24 -21.51 32.89
C LEU A 204 3.26 -21.55 34.40
N PRO A 205 4.29 -22.19 35.02
CA PRO A 205 4.36 -22.29 36.50
C PRO A 205 4.29 -20.93 37.17
N ALA A 206 3.38 -20.79 38.14
CA ALA A 206 3.11 -19.52 38.82
C ALA A 206 4.21 -19.03 39.73
N SER A 207 5.13 -19.94 40.14
CA SER A 207 6.13 -19.69 41.19
C SER A 207 7.41 -19.01 40.70
N HIS A 208 7.64 -18.93 39.37
CA HIS A 208 8.88 -18.41 38.80
C HIS A 208 8.70 -17.86 37.39
N GLY A 209 9.78 -17.35 36.83
CA GLY A 209 9.81 -16.70 35.53
C GLY A 209 9.82 -15.19 35.62
N GLY A 210 9.36 -14.59 36.69
CA GLY A 210 9.45 -13.15 36.89
C GLY A 210 10.85 -12.68 37.26
N VAL A 211 11.19 -11.47 36.83
CA VAL A 211 12.46 -10.80 37.07
C VAL A 211 12.20 -9.45 37.69
N ARG A 212 12.91 -9.15 38.80
CA ARG A 212 12.91 -7.83 39.42
C ARG A 212 14.31 -7.47 39.93
N VAL A 213 14.83 -6.33 39.46
CA VAL A 213 16.13 -5.81 39.85
C VAL A 213 15.99 -4.36 40.28
N ASN A 214 16.29 -4.04 41.52
CA ASN A 214 16.26 -2.68 42.05
C ASN A 214 17.47 -1.89 41.52
N VAL A 215 17.26 -0.69 41.04
CA VAL A 215 18.28 0.24 40.52
C VAL A 215 18.21 1.52 41.34
N PRO A 216 18.88 1.60 42.48
CA PRO A 216 18.75 2.71 43.44
C PRO A 216 19.25 4.04 42.88
N ASN A 217 20.24 4.01 42.01
CA ASN A 217 20.83 5.17 41.36
C ASN A 217 20.76 5.05 39.83
N PRO A 218 20.64 6.16 39.08
CA PRO A 218 20.72 6.14 37.62
C PRO A 218 22.02 5.47 37.17
N ILE A 219 21.91 4.48 36.33
CA ILE A 219 23.03 3.74 35.76
C ILE A 219 22.98 3.91 34.24
N ALA A 220 24.14 4.02 33.61
CA ALA A 220 24.24 4.22 32.16
C ALA A 220 23.59 3.09 31.34
N ALA A 221 23.85 1.83 31.75
CA ALA A 221 23.24 0.64 31.14
C ALA A 221 23.28 -0.54 32.10
N VAL A 222 22.22 -1.37 32.08
CA VAL A 222 22.16 -2.67 32.75
C VAL A 222 21.99 -3.75 31.70
N HIS A 223 23.00 -4.59 31.55
CA HIS A 223 22.97 -5.72 30.64
C HIS A 223 22.38 -6.94 31.36
N MET A 224 21.38 -7.56 30.78
CA MET A 224 20.73 -8.75 31.30
C MET A 224 20.75 -9.84 30.24
N ARG A 225 21.39 -10.96 30.56
CA ARG A 225 21.58 -12.09 29.65
C ARG A 225 21.25 -13.39 30.34
N PHE A 226 20.85 -14.37 29.56
CA PHE A 226 20.78 -15.76 30.03
C PHE A 226 22.16 -16.36 30.13
N ALA A 227 22.26 -17.54 30.81
CA ALA A 227 23.52 -18.26 30.94
C ALA A 227 24.15 -18.70 29.59
N ASP A 228 23.34 -18.89 28.56
CA ASP A 228 23.77 -19.17 27.17
C ASP A 228 24.29 -17.95 26.43
N GLY A 229 24.30 -16.76 27.04
CA GLY A 229 24.74 -15.50 26.49
C GLY A 229 23.65 -14.73 25.73
N THR A 230 22.46 -15.29 25.54
CA THR A 230 21.32 -14.62 24.86
C THR A 230 20.85 -13.45 25.73
N SER A 231 20.70 -12.26 25.12
CA SER A 231 20.17 -11.08 25.82
C SER A 231 18.65 -11.15 25.96
N LEU A 232 18.13 -10.70 27.10
CA LEU A 232 16.70 -10.49 27.25
C LEU A 232 16.26 -9.33 26.35
N GLN A 233 15.04 -9.41 25.83
CA GLN A 233 14.46 -8.33 25.05
C GLN A 233 14.31 -7.08 25.94
N GLY A 234 14.80 -5.94 25.47
CA GLY A 234 14.90 -4.70 26.26
C GLY A 234 16.27 -4.49 26.93
N SER A 235 17.15 -5.52 26.97
CA SER A 235 18.53 -5.37 27.43
C SER A 235 19.45 -4.91 26.28
N PRO A 236 20.44 -4.01 26.52
CA PRO A 236 20.70 -3.33 27.80
C PRO A 236 19.57 -2.38 28.21
N VAL A 237 19.17 -2.44 29.47
CA VAL A 237 18.17 -1.55 30.03
C VAL A 237 18.83 -0.24 30.44
N TYR A 238 18.27 0.87 29.96
CA TYR A 238 18.82 2.18 30.23
C TYR A 238 18.02 2.85 31.36
N ALA A 239 18.53 2.74 32.57
CA ALA A 239 17.90 3.28 33.78
C ALA A 239 18.25 4.78 33.93
N MET A 240 17.82 5.62 33.01
CA MET A 240 17.98 7.06 33.09
C MET A 240 16.64 7.76 33.29
N PRO A 241 16.65 8.93 33.98
CA PRO A 241 15.47 9.78 33.97
C PRO A 241 15.15 10.21 32.55
N PRO A 242 13.87 10.51 32.23
CA PRO A 242 13.49 11.06 30.95
C PRO A 242 14.33 12.30 30.63
N PHE A 243 14.71 12.45 29.34
CA PHE A 243 15.43 13.63 28.91
C PHE A 243 14.51 14.86 29.05
N VAL A 244 14.92 15.82 29.88
CA VAL A 244 14.23 17.10 30.03
C VAL A 244 14.96 18.11 29.15
N PRO A 245 14.32 18.64 28.08
CA PRO A 245 14.94 19.65 27.24
C PRO A 245 15.19 20.91 28.05
N PRO A 246 16.32 21.65 27.79
CA PRO A 246 16.53 22.95 28.41
C PRO A 246 15.42 23.91 28.00
N ALA A 247 15.08 24.85 28.90
CA ALA A 247 14.13 25.92 28.57
C ALA A 247 14.56 26.66 27.31
N ALA A 248 13.61 26.92 26.40
CA ALA A 248 13.86 27.63 25.17
C ALA A 248 14.32 29.06 25.50
N ALA A 249 15.36 29.54 24.81
CA ALA A 249 15.76 30.93 24.87
C ALA A 249 14.97 31.71 23.80
N ASP A 250 14.48 32.90 24.14
CA ASP A 250 13.71 33.77 23.26
C ASP A 250 14.49 34.16 21.97
N GLY A 251 13.85 34.06 20.81
CA GLY A 251 14.14 34.81 19.62
C GLY A 251 14.99 34.18 18.52
N GLY A 252 14.44 33.23 17.78
CA GLY A 252 14.95 32.83 16.47
C GLY A 252 14.47 33.78 15.34
N GLY A 253 15.31 34.71 14.88
CA GLY A 253 15.00 35.49 13.66
C GLY A 253 15.44 34.80 12.36
N ILE A 254 15.02 35.37 11.22
CA ILE A 254 15.33 34.86 9.85
C ILE A 254 16.85 34.66 9.60
N GLN A 255 17.70 35.32 10.35
CA GLN A 255 19.18 35.26 10.21
C GLN A 255 19.84 34.19 11.08
N GLN A 256 19.10 33.48 11.90
CA GLN A 256 19.65 32.43 12.77
C GLN A 256 20.15 31.22 11.94
N PRO A 257 21.29 30.61 12.30
CA PRO A 257 21.76 29.40 11.63
C PRO A 257 20.82 28.25 11.90
N VAL A 258 20.79 27.31 10.96
CA VAL A 258 19.93 26.09 11.01
C VAL A 258 20.77 24.89 11.42
N ASP A 259 20.24 24.01 12.25
CA ASP A 259 20.83 22.70 12.53
C ASP A 259 20.10 21.60 11.73
N VAL A 260 20.85 20.91 10.86
CA VAL A 260 20.35 19.74 10.12
C VAL A 260 20.67 18.51 10.97
N LEU A 261 19.62 17.89 11.50
CA LEU A 261 19.69 16.76 12.42
C LEU A 261 19.55 15.47 11.66
N ILE A 262 20.57 14.61 11.70
CA ILE A 262 20.63 13.34 10.98
C ILE A 262 20.73 12.21 11.99
N PRO A 263 19.62 11.48 12.27
CA PRO A 263 19.63 10.30 13.14
C PRO A 263 20.22 9.11 12.40
N VAL A 264 21.16 8.41 13.03
CA VAL A 264 21.89 7.29 12.41
C VAL A 264 21.87 6.07 13.31
N PHE A 265 21.38 4.95 12.76
CA PHE A 265 21.40 3.65 13.42
C PHE A 265 21.99 2.56 12.52
N ASN A 266 21.59 2.50 11.24
CA ASN A 266 22.02 1.48 10.29
C ASN A 266 22.20 2.12 8.90
N GLY A 267 22.75 1.37 7.93
CA GLY A 267 22.94 1.84 6.55
C GLY A 267 24.23 2.64 6.38
N LEU A 268 25.34 1.96 6.12
CA LEU A 268 26.67 2.61 5.97
C LEU A 268 26.74 3.51 4.73
N ASP A 269 26.41 2.95 3.59
CA ASP A 269 26.57 3.63 2.30
C ASP A 269 25.56 4.76 2.16
N GLU A 270 24.31 4.50 2.54
CA GLU A 270 23.22 5.47 2.51
C GLU A 270 23.52 6.67 3.44
N THR A 271 23.97 6.39 4.66
CA THR A 271 24.31 7.44 5.63
C THR A 271 25.47 8.32 5.12
N LEU A 272 26.49 7.69 4.55
CA LEU A 272 27.61 8.45 4.00
C LEU A 272 27.21 9.24 2.75
N GLU A 273 26.34 8.70 1.91
CA GLU A 273 25.77 9.42 0.76
C GLU A 273 24.94 10.62 1.21
N CYS A 274 24.08 10.44 2.21
CA CYS A 274 23.29 11.54 2.81
C CYS A 274 24.20 12.67 3.31
N ILE A 275 25.15 12.34 4.18
CA ILE A 275 26.08 13.34 4.74
C ILE A 275 26.90 14.03 3.64
N ASN A 276 27.44 13.28 2.67
CA ASN A 276 28.21 13.84 1.58
C ASN A 276 27.38 14.74 0.68
N SER A 277 26.13 14.38 0.37
CA SER A 277 25.22 15.22 -0.40
C SER A 277 24.96 16.55 0.29
N ALA A 278 24.71 16.52 1.60
CA ALA A 278 24.49 17.72 2.42
C ALA A 278 25.76 18.59 2.52
N LEU A 279 26.93 17.97 2.64
CA LEU A 279 28.21 18.69 2.65
C LEU A 279 28.52 19.35 1.29
N ASN A 280 28.23 18.66 0.19
CA ASN A 280 28.42 19.21 -1.16
C ASN A 280 27.46 20.39 -1.43
N ALA A 281 26.20 20.25 -1.00
CA ALA A 281 25.20 21.30 -1.12
C ALA A 281 25.47 22.52 -0.23
N ARG A 282 26.31 22.39 0.83
CA ARG A 282 26.59 23.47 1.78
C ARG A 282 27.07 24.76 1.11
N LYS A 283 27.90 24.66 0.09
CA LYS A 283 28.45 25.84 -0.64
C LYS A 283 27.39 26.55 -1.49
N LEU A 284 26.29 25.88 -1.81
CA LEU A 284 25.21 26.40 -2.64
C LEU A 284 24.10 27.07 -1.81
N ASN A 285 24.12 26.88 -0.49
CA ASN A 285 23.15 27.46 0.43
C ASN A 285 23.76 28.70 1.13
N ARG A 286 23.03 29.80 1.14
CA ARG A 286 23.38 31.04 1.88
C ARG A 286 23.09 30.92 3.37
N THR A 287 22.07 30.10 3.72
CA THR A 287 21.71 29.81 5.11
C THR A 287 22.85 29.13 5.84
N ALA A 288 23.40 29.79 6.83
CA ALA A 288 24.42 29.20 7.70
C ALA A 288 23.84 27.99 8.43
N HIS A 289 24.46 26.83 8.29
CA HIS A 289 23.97 25.60 8.91
C HIS A 289 25.12 24.65 9.29
N ARG A 290 24.83 23.79 10.24
CA ARG A 290 25.72 22.69 10.59
C ARG A 290 24.98 21.34 10.49
N LEU A 291 25.72 20.30 10.20
CA LEU A 291 25.19 18.93 10.22
C LEU A 291 25.44 18.36 11.62
N VAL A 292 24.36 18.01 12.30
CA VAL A 292 24.37 17.39 13.63
C VAL A 292 23.95 15.94 13.45
N VAL A 293 24.90 15.02 13.51
CA VAL A 293 24.67 13.58 13.35
C VAL A 293 24.50 12.96 14.72
N VAL A 294 23.40 12.27 14.92
CA VAL A 294 23.08 11.55 16.16
C VAL A 294 23.32 10.06 15.93
N GLU A 295 24.43 9.55 16.40
CA GLU A 295 24.78 8.13 16.34
C GLU A 295 24.08 7.41 17.49
N ASP A 296 23.06 6.60 17.17
CA ASP A 296 22.18 5.93 18.12
C ASP A 296 22.62 4.50 18.41
N LYS A 297 23.91 4.34 18.78
CA LYS A 297 24.52 3.04 19.08
C LYS A 297 24.39 2.06 17.91
N THR A 298 24.87 2.48 16.74
CA THR A 298 24.85 1.65 15.53
C THR A 298 25.48 0.26 15.76
N PRO A 299 24.85 -0.81 15.29
CA PRO A 299 25.45 -2.14 15.31
C PRO A 299 26.56 -2.31 14.26
N VAL A 300 26.80 -1.30 13.39
CA VAL A 300 27.78 -1.35 12.30
C VAL A 300 29.06 -0.62 12.69
N PRO A 301 30.14 -1.31 13.09
CA PRO A 301 31.39 -0.67 13.56
C PRO A 301 32.05 0.23 12.52
N ALA A 302 31.93 -0.13 11.23
CA ALA A 302 32.46 0.67 10.12
C ALA A 302 31.77 2.04 10.04
N LEU A 303 30.45 2.10 10.25
CA LEU A 303 29.68 3.33 10.26
C LEU A 303 30.09 4.22 11.44
N ALA A 304 30.15 3.67 12.66
CA ALA A 304 30.61 4.43 13.84
C ALA A 304 32.01 5.01 13.66
N LYS A 305 32.93 4.24 13.04
CA LYS A 305 34.29 4.71 12.71
C LYS A 305 34.28 5.84 11.68
N ALA A 306 33.50 5.71 10.61
CA ALA A 306 33.39 6.72 9.56
C ALA A 306 32.85 8.05 10.12
N LEU A 307 31.82 8.01 10.98
CA LEU A 307 31.26 9.20 11.62
C LEU A 307 32.28 9.90 12.53
N LYS A 308 33.06 9.15 13.30
CA LYS A 308 34.14 9.71 14.14
C LYS A 308 35.21 10.40 13.29
N VAL A 309 35.57 9.83 12.14
CA VAL A 309 36.52 10.44 11.20
C VAL A 309 35.97 11.76 10.64
N LEU A 310 34.71 11.80 10.24
CA LEU A 310 34.06 13.02 9.74
C LEU A 310 33.98 14.10 10.83
N ALA A 311 33.67 13.74 12.07
CA ALA A 311 33.65 14.64 13.20
C ALA A 311 35.05 15.18 13.52
N GLY A 312 36.07 14.32 13.54
CA GLY A 312 37.48 14.73 13.73
C GLY A 312 37.98 15.70 12.66
N LYS A 313 37.44 15.64 11.43
CA LYS A 313 37.71 16.59 10.36
C LYS A 313 36.86 17.87 10.42
N GLY A 314 36.03 18.05 11.45
CA GLY A 314 35.13 19.19 11.60
C GLY A 314 34.04 19.29 10.53
N LYS A 315 33.72 18.19 9.83
CA LYS A 315 32.69 18.16 8.79
C LYS A 315 31.27 18.07 9.38
N ILE A 316 31.13 17.38 10.51
CA ILE A 316 29.87 17.17 11.24
C ILE A 316 30.06 17.42 12.72
N THR A 317 29.00 17.76 13.43
CA THR A 317 28.89 17.67 14.89
C THR A 317 28.34 16.31 15.23
N LEU A 318 29.06 15.46 15.94
CA LEU A 318 28.65 14.11 16.26
C LEU A 318 28.15 14.02 17.71
N ILE A 319 26.93 13.56 17.89
CA ILE A 319 26.34 13.22 19.18
C ILE A 319 26.30 11.69 19.25
N ASN A 320 26.98 11.11 20.25
CA ASN A 320 26.93 9.66 20.45
C ASN A 320 25.94 9.33 21.57
N ASN A 321 25.06 8.39 21.33
CA ASN A 321 24.24 7.75 22.36
C ASN A 321 25.00 6.55 22.95
N ALA A 322 24.99 6.42 24.26
CA ALA A 322 25.64 5.29 24.94
C ALA A 322 24.93 3.95 24.68
N VAL A 323 23.62 4.04 24.46
CA VAL A 323 22.72 2.91 24.08
C VAL A 323 21.79 3.37 22.98
N ASN A 324 21.11 2.42 22.31
CA ASN A 324 20.07 2.74 21.35
C ASN A 324 18.87 3.36 22.08
N LEU A 325 18.66 4.65 21.90
CA LEU A 325 17.55 5.42 22.45
C LEU A 325 16.30 5.39 21.58
N GLY A 326 16.43 4.98 20.33
CA GLY A 326 15.42 5.07 19.28
C GLY A 326 15.32 6.49 18.70
N PHE A 327 14.57 6.61 17.60
CA PHE A 327 14.46 7.84 16.84
C PHE A 327 14.00 9.03 17.69
N ILE A 328 12.89 8.89 18.40
CA ILE A 328 12.23 9.97 19.15
C ILE A 328 13.19 10.61 20.18
N ARG A 329 13.80 9.81 21.04
CA ARG A 329 14.70 10.32 22.07
C ARG A 329 15.98 10.89 21.50
N SER A 330 16.51 10.28 20.45
CA SER A 330 17.70 10.79 19.74
C SER A 330 17.43 12.17 19.14
N MET A 331 16.26 12.36 18.50
CA MET A 331 15.85 13.62 17.92
C MET A 331 15.54 14.68 18.98
N ASN A 332 14.82 14.32 20.06
CA ASN A 332 14.57 15.23 21.20
C ASN A 332 15.88 15.76 21.80
N ARG A 333 16.85 14.87 22.00
CA ARG A 333 18.17 15.25 22.48
C ARG A 333 18.88 16.22 21.54
N ALA A 334 18.85 15.96 20.24
CA ALA A 334 19.47 16.84 19.25
C ALA A 334 18.77 18.21 19.17
N MET A 335 17.44 18.24 19.18
CA MET A 335 16.67 19.48 19.18
C MET A 335 16.92 20.35 20.44
N ALA A 336 17.08 19.69 21.60
CA ALA A 336 17.39 20.37 22.84
C ALA A 336 18.81 20.98 22.85
N LEU A 337 19.76 20.34 22.17
CA LEU A 337 21.13 20.85 21.99
C LEU A 337 21.25 21.92 20.89
N SER A 338 20.14 22.27 20.27
CA SER A 338 20.03 23.29 19.21
C SER A 338 19.13 24.46 19.63
N PRO A 339 19.29 25.06 20.85
CA PRO A 339 18.43 26.14 21.28
C PRO A 339 18.62 27.34 20.34
N ASN A 340 17.59 28.13 20.16
CA ASN A 340 17.58 29.34 19.32
C ASN A 340 17.85 29.14 17.83
N LYS A 341 17.66 27.91 17.32
CA LYS A 341 17.87 27.59 15.92
C LYS A 341 16.67 26.85 15.35
N ASP A 342 16.34 27.17 14.10
CA ASP A 342 15.50 26.30 13.33
C ASP A 342 16.20 24.96 13.13
N VAL A 343 15.44 23.89 12.98
CA VAL A 343 15.99 22.57 12.76
C VAL A 343 15.43 21.94 11.49
N VAL A 344 16.22 21.10 10.86
CA VAL A 344 15.74 20.20 9.79
C VAL A 344 15.98 18.78 10.25
N TRP A 345 14.92 17.97 10.32
CA TRP A 345 15.09 16.53 10.39
C TRP A 345 15.45 16.03 9.01
N LEU A 346 16.49 15.24 8.90
CA LEU A 346 16.94 14.66 7.64
C LEU A 346 17.29 13.20 7.86
N ASN A 347 16.52 12.30 7.33
CA ASN A 347 16.80 10.87 7.45
C ASN A 347 18.15 10.51 6.82
N ALA A 348 18.84 9.55 7.42
CA ALA A 348 20.17 9.12 7.00
C ALA A 348 20.22 8.42 5.63
N ASP A 349 19.06 8.08 5.07
CA ASP A 349 18.87 7.45 3.76
C ASP A 349 18.27 8.41 2.71
N THR A 350 18.51 9.72 2.90
CA THR A 350 18.10 10.78 1.97
C THR A 350 19.29 11.32 1.19
N ARG A 351 19.01 11.99 0.09
CA ARG A 351 20.00 12.74 -0.70
C ARG A 351 19.43 14.09 -1.10
N VAL A 352 20.14 15.17 -0.75
CA VAL A 352 19.77 16.55 -1.04
C VAL A 352 20.60 17.12 -2.19
N HIS A 353 20.06 18.15 -2.88
CA HIS A 353 20.74 18.80 -4.00
C HIS A 353 20.55 20.32 -3.99
N GLY A 354 21.50 21.05 -4.57
CA GLY A 354 21.37 22.46 -4.83
C GLY A 354 21.20 23.33 -3.58
N ALA A 355 20.53 24.47 -3.71
CA ALA A 355 20.19 25.38 -2.62
C ALA A 355 18.87 24.93 -1.91
N TRP A 356 18.79 23.66 -1.56
CA TRP A 356 17.59 23.03 -0.98
C TRP A 356 17.15 23.69 0.33
N LEU A 357 18.13 23.98 1.22
CA LEU A 357 17.84 24.52 2.55
C LEU A 357 17.35 25.97 2.48
N ASP A 358 17.91 26.78 1.59
CA ASP A 358 17.45 28.16 1.38
C ASP A 358 16.00 28.19 0.89
N ARG A 359 15.62 27.28 -0.01
CA ARG A 359 14.25 27.19 -0.54
C ARG A 359 13.26 26.69 0.53
N LEU A 360 13.63 25.68 1.33
CA LEU A 360 12.82 25.24 2.47
C LEU A 360 12.62 26.36 3.48
N ARG A 361 13.69 27.08 3.80
CA ARG A 361 13.61 28.23 4.70
C ARG A 361 12.73 29.34 4.14
N GLN A 362 12.88 29.67 2.87
CA GLN A 362 12.02 30.65 2.20
C GLN A 362 10.55 30.26 2.30
N ALA A 363 10.22 28.99 2.06
CA ALA A 363 8.86 28.47 2.24
C ALA A 363 8.39 28.57 3.70
N ALA A 364 9.24 28.25 4.68
CA ALA A 364 8.90 28.33 6.10
C ALA A 364 8.55 29.75 6.54
N TYR A 365 9.21 30.75 5.98
CA TYR A 365 9.03 32.15 6.34
C TYR A 365 8.15 32.94 5.36
N SER A 366 7.47 32.27 4.43
CA SER A 366 6.49 32.90 3.54
C SER A 366 5.23 33.38 4.29
N GLU A 367 4.89 32.70 5.40
CA GLU A 367 3.84 33.13 6.34
C GLU A 367 4.33 32.96 7.79
N THR A 368 3.78 33.74 8.69
CA THR A 368 4.20 33.76 10.11
C THR A 368 3.82 32.47 10.84
N ASN A 369 2.68 31.88 10.51
CA ASN A 369 2.09 30.71 11.17
C ASN A 369 2.46 29.36 10.54
N ILE A 370 3.43 29.31 9.63
CA ILE A 370 3.96 28.03 9.14
C ILE A 370 4.91 27.45 10.20
N ALA A 371 4.62 26.22 10.65
CA ALA A 371 5.44 25.49 11.60
C ALA A 371 6.53 24.67 10.91
N SER A 372 6.17 23.97 9.84
CA SER A 372 7.09 23.06 9.15
C SER A 372 6.91 23.04 7.64
N VAL A 373 7.97 22.57 6.95
CA VAL A 373 8.02 22.48 5.49
C VAL A 373 8.59 21.11 5.08
N THR A 374 7.89 20.44 4.13
CA THR A 374 8.30 19.16 3.55
C THR A 374 8.54 19.31 2.05
N PRO A 375 9.69 18.88 1.48
CA PRO A 375 9.95 18.91 0.04
C PRO A 375 9.22 17.78 -0.72
N PHE A 376 9.21 17.85 -2.06
CA PHE A 376 8.93 16.69 -2.90
C PHE A 376 10.01 15.61 -2.75
N THR A 377 9.59 14.37 -2.94
CA THR A 377 10.46 13.19 -2.89
C THR A 377 9.89 12.05 -3.74
N ASN A 378 10.68 11.04 -4.01
CA ASN A 378 10.19 9.78 -4.59
C ASN A 378 9.45 8.89 -3.58
N ASN A 379 9.62 9.12 -2.27
CA ASN A 379 9.04 8.28 -1.21
C ASN A 379 8.78 9.10 0.07
N GLY A 380 7.62 9.73 0.19
CA GLY A 380 7.26 10.63 1.30
C GLY A 380 5.78 10.94 1.39
N GLU A 381 4.92 9.93 1.35
CA GLU A 381 3.47 10.03 1.54
C GLU A 381 2.82 11.11 0.63
N LEU A 382 2.24 12.16 1.23
CA LEU A 382 1.57 13.24 0.48
C LEU A 382 2.49 13.93 -0.52
N MET A 383 3.77 14.08 -0.16
CA MET A 383 4.77 14.77 -0.99
C MET A 383 5.50 13.83 -1.95
N SER A 384 5.03 12.59 -2.12
CA SER A 384 5.55 11.68 -3.13
C SER A 384 5.28 12.18 -4.54
N PHE A 385 6.28 12.02 -5.41
CA PHE A 385 6.28 12.36 -6.83
C PHE A 385 6.77 11.13 -7.63
N PRO A 386 6.21 10.78 -8.76
CA PRO A 386 5.15 11.48 -9.52
C PRO A 386 3.73 11.28 -9.00
N ARG A 387 3.49 10.34 -8.10
CA ARG A 387 2.17 10.04 -7.54
C ARG A 387 2.18 10.11 -6.03
N SER A 388 1.24 10.88 -5.45
CA SER A 388 1.05 11.01 -4.02
C SER A 388 0.75 9.65 -3.38
N GLN A 389 1.25 9.42 -2.16
CA GLN A 389 1.06 8.21 -1.35
C GLN A 389 1.69 6.93 -1.93
N PHE A 390 2.46 7.03 -3.02
CA PHE A 390 3.18 5.91 -3.61
C PHE A 390 4.67 6.04 -3.33
N SER A 391 5.30 4.90 -3.08
CA SER A 391 6.76 4.79 -3.02
C SER A 391 7.29 4.44 -4.40
N HIS A 392 8.18 5.28 -4.92
CA HIS A 392 8.83 5.09 -6.20
C HIS A 392 10.32 4.78 -5.99
N ALA A 393 10.95 4.19 -6.98
CA ALA A 393 12.38 3.87 -6.92
C ALA A 393 13.22 5.13 -6.66
N MET A 394 14.33 4.97 -5.94
CA MET A 394 15.26 6.08 -5.71
C MET A 394 15.99 6.44 -7.00
N PRO A 395 15.90 7.71 -7.47
CA PRO A 395 16.61 8.15 -8.65
C PRO A 395 18.13 8.15 -8.42
N SER A 396 18.92 8.02 -9.48
CA SER A 396 20.37 8.23 -9.41
C SER A 396 20.70 9.67 -9.00
N ALA A 397 21.93 9.95 -8.61
CA ALA A 397 22.34 11.29 -8.20
C ALA A 397 22.20 12.35 -9.33
N ALA A 398 22.46 11.94 -10.59
CA ALA A 398 22.29 12.82 -11.74
C ALA A 398 20.81 13.12 -12.02
N GLU A 399 19.98 12.10 -12.01
CA GLU A 399 18.53 12.23 -12.20
C GLU A 399 17.87 13.06 -11.10
N GLN A 400 18.29 12.87 -9.86
CA GLN A 400 17.79 13.72 -8.75
C GLN A 400 18.21 15.18 -8.95
N ALA A 401 19.44 15.44 -9.34
CA ALA A 401 19.92 16.81 -9.60
C ALA A 401 19.08 17.48 -10.69
N GLU A 402 18.72 16.74 -11.72
CA GLU A 402 17.85 17.20 -12.79
C GLU A 402 16.44 17.49 -12.29
N LEU A 403 15.82 16.55 -11.54
CA LEU A 403 14.51 16.74 -10.91
C LEU A 403 14.47 17.95 -9.99
N ASP A 404 15.49 18.15 -9.13
CA ASP A 404 15.57 19.30 -8.24
C ASP A 404 15.74 20.62 -9.00
N ASN A 405 16.52 20.62 -10.08
CA ASN A 405 16.66 21.80 -10.94
C ASN A 405 15.34 22.16 -11.63
N LEU A 406 14.61 21.17 -12.16
CA LEU A 406 13.29 21.38 -12.75
C LEU A 406 12.28 21.86 -11.70
N ALA A 407 12.24 21.25 -10.51
CA ALA A 407 11.39 21.68 -9.40
C ALA A 407 11.66 23.15 -9.03
N ARG A 408 12.93 23.54 -9.00
CA ARG A 408 13.34 24.96 -8.79
C ARG A 408 12.87 25.88 -9.92
N GLN A 409 12.90 25.43 -11.17
CA GLN A 409 12.49 26.23 -12.34
C GLN A 409 10.98 26.40 -12.43
N THR A 410 10.20 25.38 -12.09
CA THR A 410 8.75 25.47 -12.03
C THR A 410 8.27 26.48 -10.97
N ALA A 411 9.12 26.73 -9.96
CA ALA A 411 8.89 27.73 -8.92
C ALA A 411 7.49 27.67 -8.28
N SER A 412 6.92 26.47 -8.18
CA SER A 412 5.60 26.26 -7.55
C SER A 412 5.61 26.78 -6.12
N PRO A 413 4.59 27.54 -5.70
CA PRO A 413 4.54 28.11 -4.35
C PRO A 413 4.36 27.02 -3.29
N PRO A 414 4.63 27.31 -2.01
CA PRO A 414 4.30 26.42 -0.91
C PRO A 414 2.80 26.14 -0.87
N ILE A 415 2.45 24.88 -0.56
CA ILE A 415 1.07 24.39 -0.54
C ILE A 415 0.78 23.86 0.87
N GLU A 416 -0.31 24.29 1.50
CA GLU A 416 -0.70 23.74 2.80
C GLU A 416 -0.97 22.24 2.70
N ILE A 417 -0.42 21.47 3.66
CA ILE A 417 -0.58 20.02 3.77
C ILE A 417 -1.08 19.65 5.17
N GLU A 418 -1.75 18.49 5.30
CA GLU A 418 -2.29 18.05 6.59
C GLU A 418 -1.21 17.78 7.63
N THR A 419 -0.17 17.09 7.24
CA THR A 419 0.98 16.76 8.09
C THR A 419 2.27 16.82 7.28
N GLY A 420 3.37 17.21 7.92
CA GLY A 420 4.70 17.05 7.35
C GLY A 420 5.15 15.58 7.38
N CYS A 421 6.21 15.26 6.65
CA CYS A 421 6.80 13.93 6.62
C CYS A 421 8.25 13.97 7.13
N GLY A 422 8.57 13.06 8.05
CA GLY A 422 9.80 13.08 8.84
C GLY A 422 11.09 12.77 8.07
N PHE A 423 11.02 12.32 6.80
CA PHE A 423 12.23 12.05 6.01
C PHE A 423 13.09 13.31 5.76
N CYS A 424 12.43 14.47 5.54
CA CYS A 424 13.03 15.79 5.46
C CYS A 424 12.00 16.83 5.90
N LEU A 425 12.14 17.33 7.12
CA LEU A 425 11.17 18.23 7.72
C LEU A 425 11.88 19.45 8.31
N TYR A 426 11.73 20.60 7.67
CA TYR A 426 12.16 21.89 8.23
C TYR A 426 11.18 22.36 9.29
N ILE A 427 11.64 22.73 10.47
CA ILE A 427 10.81 23.17 11.60
C ILE A 427 11.33 24.50 12.13
N LYS A 428 10.43 25.48 12.22
CA LYS A 428 10.77 26.76 12.87
C LYS A 428 10.97 26.57 14.38
N ARG A 429 11.96 27.23 14.92
CA ARG A 429 12.20 27.23 16.37
C ARG A 429 11.00 27.76 17.16
N ALA A 430 10.38 28.81 16.69
CA ALA A 430 9.19 29.38 17.33
C ALA A 430 8.04 28.36 17.45
N ALA A 431 7.82 27.53 16.42
CA ALA A 431 6.83 26.46 16.50
C ALA A 431 7.28 25.37 17.47
N LEU A 432 8.55 24.96 17.42
CA LEU A 432 9.09 23.92 18.30
C LEU A 432 9.03 24.34 19.79
N ASP A 433 9.30 25.60 20.08
CA ASP A 433 9.25 26.13 21.45
C ASP A 433 7.82 26.17 21.99
N GLN A 434 6.85 26.44 21.14
CA GLN A 434 5.45 26.52 21.54
C GLN A 434 4.78 25.11 21.61
N VAL A 435 5.04 24.26 20.62
CA VAL A 435 4.42 22.91 20.50
C VAL A 435 5.13 21.91 21.41
N GLY A 436 6.41 22.11 21.68
CA GLY A 436 7.26 21.18 22.41
C GLY A 436 7.90 20.13 21.50
N TYR A 437 8.55 19.18 22.12
CA TYR A 437 9.29 18.10 21.45
C TYR A 437 8.38 16.90 21.12
N LEU A 438 8.99 15.88 20.53
CA LEU A 438 8.30 14.61 20.23
C LEU A 438 7.88 13.89 21.53
N ASP A 439 6.73 13.22 21.50
CA ASP A 439 6.23 12.45 22.63
C ASP A 439 7.01 11.12 22.79
N GLU A 440 8.00 11.13 23.65
CA GLU A 440 8.82 9.96 23.94
C GLU A 440 8.22 9.03 24.99
N VAL A 441 7.12 9.44 25.65
CA VAL A 441 6.48 8.67 26.71
C VAL A 441 5.48 7.66 26.14
N HIS A 442 4.64 8.10 25.21
CA HIS A 442 3.55 7.28 24.68
C HIS A 442 3.86 6.68 23.30
N LEU A 443 4.64 7.38 22.46
CA LEU A 443 5.04 6.91 21.13
C LEU A 443 6.40 6.22 21.24
N SER A 444 6.42 4.89 21.16
CA SER A 444 7.64 4.14 21.31
C SER A 444 8.44 4.07 20.01
N ARG A 445 9.72 4.42 20.06
CA ARG A 445 10.79 4.15 19.08
C ARG A 445 10.60 4.62 17.63
N GLY A 446 9.51 5.31 17.27
CA GLY A 446 9.29 5.87 15.93
C GLY A 446 8.00 5.40 15.22
N TYR A 447 7.63 6.11 14.16
CA TYR A 447 6.39 6.09 13.37
C TYR A 447 5.19 6.76 14.05
N GLY A 448 4.74 7.86 13.43
CA GLY A 448 3.62 8.67 13.88
C GLY A 448 3.99 9.78 14.86
N GLU A 449 5.26 9.90 15.25
CA GLU A 449 5.76 10.98 16.08
C GLU A 449 5.72 12.33 15.37
N GLU A 450 6.05 12.37 14.09
CA GLU A 450 5.90 13.56 13.25
C GLU A 450 4.44 13.92 13.04
N THR A 451 3.58 12.93 12.88
CA THR A 451 2.13 13.11 12.76
C THR A 451 1.55 13.71 14.03
N ASP A 452 1.89 13.15 15.21
CA ASP A 452 1.50 13.70 16.51
C ASP A 452 1.96 15.16 16.67
N TRP A 453 3.22 15.42 16.36
CA TRP A 453 3.77 16.78 16.46
C TRP A 453 3.06 17.76 15.53
N CYS A 454 2.80 17.36 14.29
CA CYS A 454 2.08 18.16 13.32
C CYS A 454 0.64 18.45 13.78
N LEU A 455 -0.07 17.45 14.30
CA LEU A 455 -1.44 17.62 14.77
C LEU A 455 -1.51 18.49 16.04
N ARG A 456 -0.53 18.38 16.96
CA ARG A 456 -0.42 19.32 18.08
C ARG A 456 -0.18 20.76 17.60
N ALA A 457 0.68 20.93 16.63
CA ALA A 457 0.95 22.25 16.04
C ALA A 457 -0.31 22.85 15.40
N ARG A 458 -1.05 22.06 14.60
CA ARG A 458 -2.33 22.50 14.00
C ARG A 458 -3.35 22.92 15.05
N ASN A 459 -3.47 22.18 16.14
CA ASN A 459 -4.36 22.52 17.25
C ASN A 459 -4.00 23.85 17.94
N MET A 460 -2.77 24.32 17.76
CA MET A 460 -2.28 25.63 18.24
C MET A 460 -2.32 26.72 17.17
N GLY A 461 -2.91 26.46 16.00
CA GLY A 461 -3.04 27.43 14.90
C GLY A 461 -1.87 27.49 13.92
N TRP A 462 -0.89 26.58 14.04
CA TRP A 462 0.19 26.45 13.08
C TRP A 462 -0.24 25.68 11.83
N LYS A 463 0.45 25.93 10.69
CA LYS A 463 0.27 25.25 9.43
C LYS A 463 1.51 24.43 9.08
N HIS A 464 1.31 23.42 8.25
CA HIS A 464 2.39 22.68 7.58
C HIS A 464 2.27 22.92 6.09
N VAL A 465 3.40 23.05 5.39
CA VAL A 465 3.39 23.27 3.94
C VAL A 465 4.32 22.31 3.23
N GLY A 466 3.93 21.91 2.03
CA GLY A 466 4.77 21.28 1.04
C GLY A 466 5.55 22.32 0.25
N ALA A 467 6.82 22.06 -0.04
CA ALA A 467 7.65 22.88 -0.91
C ALA A 467 7.94 22.14 -2.23
N PRO A 468 7.05 22.25 -3.24
CA PRO A 468 7.20 21.52 -4.50
C PRO A 468 8.40 21.95 -5.33
N ASN A 469 8.98 23.10 -5.02
CA ASN A 469 10.17 23.66 -5.66
C ASN A 469 11.50 23.07 -5.12
N VAL A 470 11.43 22.06 -4.25
CA VAL A 470 12.58 21.32 -3.72
C VAL A 470 12.33 19.84 -3.89
N PHE A 471 13.31 19.09 -4.42
CA PHE A 471 13.23 17.64 -4.53
C PHE A 471 14.36 16.99 -3.71
N VAL A 472 14.01 16.17 -2.73
CA VAL A 472 14.92 15.38 -1.89
C VAL A 472 14.68 13.91 -2.13
N ALA A 473 15.66 13.16 -2.61
CA ALA A 473 15.51 11.74 -2.80
C ALA A 473 15.56 10.98 -1.45
N HIS A 474 14.75 9.91 -1.33
CA HIS A 474 14.59 9.14 -0.09
C HIS A 474 14.47 7.65 -0.41
N GLN A 475 15.37 6.84 0.11
CA GLN A 475 15.38 5.39 -0.10
C GLN A 475 14.23 4.70 0.66
N GLY A 476 14.10 5.00 1.95
CA GLY A 476 13.09 4.43 2.84
C GLY A 476 13.33 2.96 3.19
N GLY A 477 12.85 2.57 4.38
CA GLY A 477 12.78 1.16 4.78
C GLY A 477 14.07 0.54 5.35
N ILE A 478 15.20 1.24 5.34
CA ILE A 478 16.52 0.69 5.71
C ILE A 478 16.66 0.49 7.23
N SER A 479 16.07 1.37 8.04
CA SER A 479 16.34 1.41 9.49
C SER A 479 15.52 0.45 10.34
N PHE A 480 14.34 -0.03 9.90
CA PHE A 480 13.35 -0.66 10.78
C PHE A 480 12.84 -2.06 10.36
N GLY A 481 13.07 -2.50 9.14
CA GLY A 481 12.69 -3.86 8.69
C GLY A 481 11.23 -4.26 9.05
N THR A 482 11.05 -5.51 9.43
CA THR A 482 9.74 -6.12 9.77
C THR A 482 9.09 -5.58 11.05
N GLU A 483 9.85 -4.95 11.95
CA GLU A 483 9.31 -4.31 13.16
C GLU A 483 8.41 -3.10 12.86
N LYS A 484 8.55 -2.51 11.68
CA LYS A 484 7.79 -1.34 11.25
C LYS A 484 6.29 -1.51 11.44
N THR A 485 5.74 -2.61 10.99
CA THR A 485 4.30 -2.89 11.01
C THR A 485 3.71 -2.88 12.42
N LEU A 486 4.45 -3.46 13.39
CA LEU A 486 4.01 -3.53 14.78
C LEU A 486 3.96 -2.15 15.44
N ARG A 487 4.99 -1.35 15.22
CA ARG A 487 5.10 0.01 15.79
C ARG A 487 4.04 0.94 15.20
N VAL A 488 3.88 0.91 13.88
CA VAL A 488 2.86 1.71 13.18
C VAL A 488 1.47 1.42 13.72
N ALA A 489 1.12 0.15 13.94
CA ALA A 489 -0.19 -0.22 14.47
C ALA A 489 -0.43 0.32 15.88
N HIS A 490 0.56 0.16 16.78
CA HIS A 490 0.48 0.67 18.15
C HIS A 490 0.33 2.20 18.19
N ASN A 491 1.23 2.92 17.51
CA ASN A 491 1.22 4.38 17.52
C ASN A 491 -0.02 4.96 16.82
N ASN A 492 -0.49 4.33 15.75
CA ASN A 492 -1.75 4.71 15.09
C ASN A 492 -2.99 4.56 15.99
N ALA A 493 -2.99 3.59 16.92
CA ALA A 493 -4.07 3.48 17.91
C ALA A 493 -4.08 4.68 18.85
N ILE A 494 -2.91 5.12 19.32
CA ILE A 494 -2.75 6.31 20.15
C ILE A 494 -3.19 7.56 19.40
N LEU A 495 -2.76 7.72 18.14
CA LEU A 495 -3.11 8.86 17.31
C LEU A 495 -4.62 8.95 17.06
N ARG A 496 -5.30 7.83 16.77
CA ARG A 496 -6.76 7.81 16.61
C ARG A 496 -7.51 8.20 17.88
N GLN A 497 -7.00 7.79 19.03
CA GLN A 497 -7.58 8.18 20.31
C GLN A 497 -7.42 9.67 20.59
N ARG A 498 -6.26 10.25 20.26
CA ARG A 498 -5.96 11.67 20.47
C ARG A 498 -6.64 12.59 19.45
N TYR A 499 -6.74 12.14 18.20
CA TYR A 499 -7.18 12.93 17.05
C TYR A 499 -8.19 12.14 16.22
N PRO A 500 -9.41 11.94 16.70
CA PRO A 500 -10.40 11.06 16.07
C PRO A 500 -10.81 11.51 14.65
N ASP A 501 -10.75 12.82 14.37
CA ASP A 501 -11.11 13.42 13.08
C ASP A 501 -9.92 13.54 12.09
N ALA A 502 -8.69 13.33 12.54
CA ALA A 502 -7.51 13.52 11.69
C ALA A 502 -7.48 12.58 10.48
N SER A 503 -7.93 11.34 10.64
CA SER A 503 -7.98 10.37 9.54
C SER A 503 -8.95 10.79 8.43
N ASP A 504 -10.09 11.37 8.78
CA ASP A 504 -11.08 11.79 7.79
C ASP A 504 -10.65 13.07 7.07
N ARG A 505 -10.01 14.02 7.78
CA ARG A 505 -9.38 15.18 7.16
C ARG A 505 -8.28 14.77 6.19
N TYR A 506 -7.42 13.84 6.59
CA TYR A 506 -6.34 13.33 5.74
C TYR A 506 -6.91 12.68 4.45
N LYS A 507 -7.96 11.86 4.55
CA LYS A 507 -8.64 11.28 3.38
C LYS A 507 -9.26 12.35 2.49
N ALA A 508 -9.94 13.34 3.07
CA ALA A 508 -10.51 14.45 2.31
C ALA A 508 -9.42 15.24 1.57
N PHE A 509 -8.29 15.50 2.22
CA PHE A 509 -7.13 16.13 1.60
C PHE A 509 -6.59 15.30 0.41
N CYS A 510 -6.47 13.98 0.58
CA CYS A 510 -6.02 13.09 -0.49
C CYS A 510 -6.99 13.07 -1.69
N LEU A 511 -8.30 13.15 -1.44
CA LEU A 511 -9.32 13.21 -2.50
C LEU A 511 -9.30 14.55 -3.24
N LEU A 512 -9.08 15.65 -2.54
CA LEU A 512 -8.98 16.99 -3.13
C LEU A 512 -7.66 17.20 -3.85
N ASP A 513 -6.62 16.57 -3.39
CA ASP A 513 -5.26 16.58 -3.92
C ASP A 513 -4.74 17.98 -4.34
N PRO A 514 -4.66 18.95 -3.44
CA PRO A 514 -4.23 20.31 -3.78
C PRO A 514 -2.77 20.39 -4.27
N ILE A 515 -2.00 19.31 -4.12
CA ILE A 515 -0.62 19.22 -4.59
C ILE A 515 -0.55 18.81 -6.08
N LYS A 516 -1.62 18.23 -6.63
CA LYS A 516 -1.66 17.76 -8.03
C LYS A 516 -1.18 18.80 -9.04
N PRO A 517 -1.61 20.09 -9.00
CA PRO A 517 -1.15 21.09 -9.97
C PRO A 517 0.38 21.27 -9.98
N ALA A 518 1.02 21.20 -8.81
CA ALA A 518 2.48 21.34 -8.72
C ALA A 518 3.20 20.07 -9.22
N ARG A 519 2.65 18.88 -8.96
CA ARG A 519 3.18 17.63 -9.53
C ARG A 519 3.06 17.63 -11.05
N ASP A 520 1.90 18.01 -11.60
CA ASP A 520 1.67 18.08 -13.03
C ASP A 520 2.58 19.13 -13.70
N ALA A 521 2.82 20.27 -13.06
CA ALA A 521 3.76 21.28 -13.56
C ALA A 521 5.19 20.72 -13.66
N LEU A 522 5.66 19.99 -12.66
CA LEU A 522 6.97 19.35 -12.69
C LEU A 522 7.03 18.24 -13.76
N GLN A 523 5.98 17.44 -13.92
CA GLN A 523 5.88 16.43 -14.97
C GLN A 523 5.96 17.06 -16.38
N ARG A 524 5.24 18.16 -16.61
CA ARG A 524 5.28 18.90 -17.89
C ARG A 524 6.66 19.50 -18.15
N ALA A 525 7.33 20.03 -17.13
CA ALA A 525 8.70 20.54 -17.27
C ALA A 525 9.69 19.42 -17.67
N ARG A 526 9.51 18.20 -17.16
CA ARG A 526 10.32 17.03 -17.56
C ARG A 526 10.12 16.68 -19.04
N ILE A 527 8.87 16.69 -19.52
CA ILE A 527 8.57 16.43 -20.94
C ILE A 527 9.20 17.52 -21.81
N ALA A 528 9.01 18.80 -21.47
CA ALA A 528 9.55 19.92 -22.24
C ALA A 528 11.08 19.85 -22.37
N GLN A 529 11.76 19.54 -21.27
CA GLN A 529 13.22 19.35 -21.25
C GLN A 529 13.66 18.20 -22.19
N LEU A 530 12.95 17.08 -22.16
CA LEU A 530 13.25 15.93 -23.04
C LEU A 530 13.00 16.30 -24.51
N ALA A 531 11.95 17.08 -24.82
CA ALA A 531 11.67 17.55 -26.19
C ALA A 531 12.75 18.52 -26.71
N GLU A 532 13.25 19.44 -25.89
CA GLU A 532 14.33 20.35 -26.24
C GLU A 532 15.64 19.60 -26.55
N HIS A 533 15.99 18.58 -25.74
CA HIS A 533 17.19 17.77 -25.97
C HIS A 533 17.08 16.89 -27.23
N ALA A 534 15.89 16.57 -27.70
CA ALA A 534 15.67 15.84 -28.96
C ALA A 534 16.04 16.65 -30.21
N GLY A 535 16.01 18.01 -30.13
CA GLY A 535 16.41 18.91 -31.20
C GLY A 535 17.93 19.02 -31.45
N ASP A 536 18.79 18.69 -30.48
CA ASP A 536 20.23 18.99 -30.48
C ASP A 536 21.14 17.85 -30.99
N ASN A 537 20.66 16.88 -31.76
CA ASN A 537 21.45 15.74 -32.28
C ASN A 537 22.25 14.94 -31.21
N LYS A 538 21.98 15.09 -29.92
CA LYS A 538 22.47 14.20 -28.86
C LYS A 538 21.58 12.95 -28.82
N PRO A 539 22.15 11.75 -28.55
CA PRO A 539 21.34 10.55 -28.45
C PRO A 539 20.25 10.82 -27.38
N THR A 540 19.03 10.90 -27.81
CA THR A 540 17.85 11.11 -26.98
C THR A 540 17.89 10.13 -25.82
N GLN A 541 17.80 10.63 -24.59
CA GLN A 541 17.71 9.82 -23.35
C GLN A 541 16.33 9.13 -23.21
N TRP A 542 15.46 9.24 -24.22
CA TRP A 542 14.31 8.35 -24.28
C TRP A 542 14.80 6.91 -24.24
N PRO A 543 14.27 6.07 -23.35
CA PRO A 543 14.59 4.65 -23.33
C PRO A 543 14.55 4.16 -24.80
N ARG A 544 15.54 3.38 -25.23
CA ARG A 544 15.53 2.74 -26.55
C ARG A 544 14.41 1.70 -26.56
N LEU A 545 13.19 2.18 -26.47
CA LEU A 545 12.00 1.42 -26.79
C LEU A 545 12.09 1.15 -28.28
N GLY A 546 11.82 -0.08 -28.68
CA GLY A 546 11.60 -0.43 -30.07
C GLY A 546 10.56 0.47 -30.73
N LYS A 547 9.70 -0.01 -31.58
CA LYS A 547 8.58 0.77 -32.14
C LYS A 547 7.82 1.46 -30.99
N LYS A 548 7.77 2.80 -30.98
CA LYS A 548 7.12 3.59 -29.96
C LYS A 548 5.62 3.56 -30.18
N THR A 549 4.93 2.74 -29.46
CA THR A 549 3.49 2.52 -29.57
C THR A 549 2.77 3.16 -28.39
N LEU A 550 1.79 4.01 -28.69
CA LEU A 550 0.83 4.50 -27.70
C LEU A 550 -0.33 3.52 -27.59
N HIS A 551 -0.45 2.85 -26.47
CA HIS A 551 -1.55 1.94 -26.17
C HIS A 551 -2.73 2.69 -25.55
N VAL A 552 -3.91 2.60 -26.16
CA VAL A 552 -5.15 3.22 -25.70
C VAL A 552 -6.09 2.11 -25.22
N ARG A 553 -6.36 2.04 -23.90
CA ARG A 553 -7.08 0.92 -23.29
C ARG A 553 -7.81 1.31 -21.99
N GLY A 554 -8.82 0.54 -21.59
CA GLY A 554 -9.62 0.79 -20.38
C GLY A 554 -9.00 0.29 -19.08
N THR A 555 -7.86 -0.41 -19.12
CA THR A 555 -7.18 -0.97 -17.95
C THR A 555 -5.68 -0.67 -17.99
N ALA A 556 -5.03 -0.61 -16.83
CA ALA A 556 -3.57 -0.47 -16.76
C ALA A 556 -2.87 -1.62 -17.51
N GLY A 557 -1.77 -1.29 -18.17
CA GLY A 557 -0.94 -2.25 -18.89
C GLY A 557 0.29 -2.67 -18.10
N PRO A 558 1.16 -3.49 -18.72
CA PRO A 558 2.45 -3.80 -18.18
C PRO A 558 3.30 -2.55 -17.92
N ASP A 559 4.16 -2.61 -16.88
CA ASP A 559 5.10 -1.55 -16.60
C ASP A 559 6.05 -1.31 -17.79
N GLY A 560 6.38 -0.05 -18.05
CA GLY A 560 7.33 0.33 -19.09
C GLY A 560 6.72 0.55 -20.49
N GLU A 561 5.42 0.58 -20.63
CA GLU A 561 4.72 0.95 -21.87
C GLU A 561 4.22 2.40 -21.86
N LEU A 562 4.22 3.04 -23.04
CA LEU A 562 3.49 4.29 -23.25
C LEU A 562 2.00 3.96 -23.38
N CYS A 563 1.24 4.30 -22.36
CA CYS A 563 -0.16 3.89 -22.26
C CYS A 563 -1.07 5.04 -21.86
N LEU A 564 -2.21 5.16 -22.53
CA LEU A 564 -3.32 6.02 -22.15
C LEU A 564 -4.48 5.15 -21.70
N THR A 565 -4.84 5.25 -20.44
CA THR A 565 -5.97 4.54 -19.84
C THR A 565 -7.12 5.51 -19.57
N TRP A 566 -8.35 4.99 -19.47
CA TRP A 566 -9.50 5.80 -19.06
C TRP A 566 -10.31 5.10 -17.98
N HIS A 567 -10.96 5.92 -17.17
CA HIS A 567 -11.97 5.46 -16.23
C HIS A 567 -13.10 6.48 -16.12
N HIS A 568 -14.27 5.98 -15.76
CA HIS A 568 -15.45 6.81 -15.51
C HIS A 568 -15.78 6.74 -14.03
N ASP A 569 -15.90 7.88 -13.38
CA ASP A 569 -16.56 7.97 -12.09
C ASP A 569 -18.04 8.37 -12.28
N THR A 570 -18.76 8.66 -11.20
CA THR A 570 -20.20 8.96 -11.24
C THR A 570 -20.56 10.16 -12.14
N HIS A 571 -19.63 11.07 -12.40
CA HIS A 571 -19.92 12.35 -13.08
C HIS A 571 -18.85 12.78 -14.07
N ARG A 572 -17.69 12.12 -14.09
CA ARG A 572 -16.51 12.57 -14.84
C ARG A 572 -15.85 11.40 -15.57
N THR A 573 -15.19 11.73 -16.65
CA THR A 573 -14.35 10.81 -17.40
C THR A 573 -12.90 11.27 -17.29
N TRP A 574 -12.03 10.37 -16.89
CA TRP A 574 -10.60 10.63 -16.75
C TRP A 574 -9.81 9.84 -17.76
N ALA A 575 -8.77 10.47 -18.31
CA ALA A 575 -7.72 9.80 -19.07
C ALA A 575 -6.40 9.94 -18.29
N THR A 576 -5.72 8.83 -18.05
CA THR A 576 -4.42 8.80 -17.36
C THR A 576 -3.34 8.38 -18.35
N LEU A 577 -2.37 9.25 -18.57
CA LEU A 577 -1.21 9.00 -19.40
C LEU A 577 -0.08 8.45 -18.54
N HIS A 578 0.40 7.27 -18.89
CA HIS A 578 1.60 6.65 -18.36
C HIS A 578 2.69 6.58 -19.41
N ALA A 579 3.88 7.04 -19.10
CA ALA A 579 5.04 6.87 -19.97
C ALA A 579 6.29 6.54 -19.15
N PRO A 580 7.10 5.58 -19.59
CA PRO A 580 8.40 5.32 -18.98
C PRO A 580 9.33 6.50 -19.25
N LEU A 581 9.78 7.18 -18.22
CA LEU A 581 10.78 8.24 -18.28
C LEU A 581 12.01 7.85 -17.45
N PRO A 582 13.18 8.45 -17.72
CA PRO A 582 14.33 8.36 -16.84
C PRO A 582 13.94 8.81 -15.43
N ALA A 583 14.55 8.22 -14.43
CA ALA A 583 14.35 8.43 -12.99
C ALA A 583 13.00 7.93 -12.46
N LEU A 584 11.91 8.49 -12.92
CA LEU A 584 10.57 8.21 -12.43
C LEU A 584 9.58 8.28 -13.60
N ASP A 585 8.64 7.36 -13.64
CA ASP A 585 7.64 7.32 -14.72
C ASP A 585 6.80 8.61 -14.78
N LEU A 586 6.34 8.95 -15.98
CA LEU A 586 5.35 9.98 -16.18
C LEU A 586 3.97 9.45 -15.82
N ILE A 587 3.22 10.20 -15.02
CA ILE A 587 1.83 9.91 -14.70
C ILE A 587 1.07 11.24 -14.71
N LEU A 588 0.19 11.44 -15.71
CA LEU A 588 -0.64 12.63 -15.80
C LEU A 588 -2.10 12.24 -15.99
N ASP A 589 -2.99 12.86 -15.21
CA ASP A 589 -4.42 12.68 -15.29
C ASP A 589 -5.10 13.88 -15.92
N PHE A 590 -6.00 13.64 -16.88
CA PHE A 590 -6.76 14.62 -17.65
C PHE A 590 -8.26 14.36 -17.48
N GLU A 591 -9.02 15.36 -17.13
CA GLU A 591 -10.48 15.29 -17.14
C GLU A 591 -11.01 15.52 -18.56
N LEU A 592 -11.80 14.59 -19.08
CA LEU A 592 -12.37 14.70 -20.42
C LEU A 592 -13.83 15.19 -20.35
N PRO A 593 -14.26 16.04 -21.28
CA PRO A 593 -13.50 16.60 -22.44
C PRO A 593 -12.65 17.84 -22.11
N SER A 594 -12.72 18.39 -20.88
CA SER A 594 -12.17 19.73 -20.54
C SER A 594 -10.65 19.84 -20.77
N ASP A 595 -9.89 18.79 -20.44
CA ASP A 595 -8.44 18.77 -20.56
C ASP A 595 -7.92 18.11 -21.84
N PHE A 596 -8.82 17.78 -22.78
CA PHE A 596 -8.44 17.05 -24.00
C PHE A 596 -7.38 17.78 -24.83
N ALA A 597 -7.50 19.09 -25.01
CA ALA A 597 -6.50 19.88 -25.72
C ALA A 597 -5.13 19.80 -25.03
N SER A 598 -5.11 19.85 -23.71
CA SER A 598 -3.88 19.70 -22.90
C SER A 598 -3.26 18.31 -23.01
N LEU A 599 -4.07 17.25 -23.09
CA LEU A 599 -3.62 15.89 -23.37
C LEU A 599 -2.94 15.81 -24.75
N VAL A 600 -3.56 16.37 -25.79
CA VAL A 600 -3.00 16.39 -27.14
C VAL A 600 -1.66 17.13 -27.17
N ASP A 601 -1.55 18.28 -26.49
CA ASP A 601 -0.31 19.05 -26.42
C ASP A 601 0.82 18.29 -25.70
N VAL A 602 0.50 17.51 -24.68
CA VAL A 602 1.47 16.63 -24.01
C VAL A 602 1.87 15.50 -24.96
N LEU A 603 0.92 14.82 -25.59
CA LEU A 603 1.20 13.72 -26.50
C LEU A 603 2.05 14.14 -27.72
N ARG A 604 1.89 15.36 -28.24
CA ARG A 604 2.74 15.92 -29.32
C ARG A 604 4.22 16.03 -28.94
N GLN A 605 4.53 16.15 -27.66
CA GLN A 605 5.89 16.23 -27.15
C GLN A 605 6.51 14.84 -26.89
N LEU A 606 5.68 13.80 -26.90
CA LEU A 606 6.10 12.42 -26.69
C LEU A 606 6.28 11.72 -28.04
N PRO A 607 7.37 10.95 -28.23
CA PRO A 607 7.57 10.25 -29.49
C PRO A 607 6.62 9.04 -29.58
N GLN A 608 5.81 8.99 -30.64
CA GLN A 608 4.96 7.85 -30.97
C GLN A 608 4.95 7.58 -32.46
N ASP A 609 5.22 6.32 -32.84
CA ASP A 609 5.22 5.88 -34.24
C ASP A 609 3.88 5.28 -34.68
N GLU A 610 3.08 4.85 -33.69
CA GLU A 610 1.81 4.18 -33.86
C GLU A 610 0.91 4.32 -32.63
N ILE A 611 -0.41 4.37 -32.85
CA ILE A 611 -1.41 4.28 -31.80
C ILE A 611 -2.15 2.94 -31.93
N VAL A 612 -2.33 2.23 -30.83
CA VAL A 612 -3.08 0.97 -30.77
C VAL A 612 -4.27 1.12 -29.85
N PHE A 613 -5.47 1.10 -30.41
CA PHE A 613 -6.70 1.00 -29.65
C PHE A 613 -6.97 -0.46 -29.30
N GLU A 614 -6.78 -0.83 -28.04
CA GLU A 614 -6.96 -2.21 -27.57
C GLU A 614 -8.38 -2.52 -27.13
N GLN A 615 -9.19 -1.49 -26.88
CA GLN A 615 -10.58 -1.60 -26.50
C GLN A 615 -11.31 -0.34 -26.94
N LEU A 616 -12.51 -0.48 -27.48
CA LEU A 616 -13.37 0.64 -27.88
C LEU A 616 -14.62 0.75 -27.01
N SER A 617 -15.03 -0.34 -26.36
CA SER A 617 -16.14 -0.30 -25.42
C SER A 617 -15.89 0.72 -24.31
N ARG A 618 -16.82 1.65 -24.13
CA ARG A 618 -16.72 2.78 -23.19
C ARG A 618 -15.51 3.73 -23.43
N CYS A 619 -14.79 3.57 -24.54
CA CYS A 619 -13.72 4.52 -24.88
C CYS A 619 -14.34 5.91 -25.09
N PRO A 620 -13.81 6.97 -24.44
CA PRO A 620 -14.21 8.34 -24.71
C PRO A 620 -14.02 8.67 -26.19
N VAL A 621 -15.05 9.21 -26.85
CA VAL A 621 -15.01 9.48 -28.29
C VAL A 621 -13.95 10.51 -28.69
N GLU A 622 -13.58 11.39 -27.76
CA GLU A 622 -12.49 12.35 -27.92
C GLU A 622 -11.16 11.63 -28.21
N LEU A 623 -10.89 10.51 -27.58
CA LEU A 623 -9.66 9.74 -27.78
C LEU A 623 -9.56 9.15 -29.18
N CYS A 624 -10.69 8.88 -29.83
CA CYS A 624 -10.72 8.43 -31.24
C CYS A 624 -10.24 9.53 -32.24
N GLY A 625 -10.19 10.79 -31.80
CA GLY A 625 -9.62 11.90 -32.57
C GLY A 625 -8.09 12.00 -32.52
N LEU A 626 -7.44 11.30 -31.60
CA LEU A 626 -5.99 11.39 -31.39
C LEU A 626 -5.16 11.07 -32.64
N PRO A 627 -5.46 10.03 -33.47
CA PRO A 627 -4.66 9.73 -34.64
C PRO A 627 -4.60 10.89 -35.64
N ALA A 628 -5.73 11.56 -35.87
CA ALA A 628 -5.79 12.68 -36.78
C ALA A 628 -5.09 13.93 -36.24
N LEU A 629 -5.20 14.20 -34.91
CA LEU A 629 -4.58 15.36 -34.25
C LEU A 629 -3.08 15.21 -34.07
N LEU A 630 -2.60 13.97 -33.97
CA LEU A 630 -1.18 13.64 -33.80
C LEU A 630 -0.50 13.25 -35.11
N GLU A 631 -1.26 13.18 -36.22
CA GLU A 631 -0.80 12.72 -37.55
C GLU A 631 -0.09 11.34 -37.47
N THR A 632 -0.56 10.47 -36.57
CA THR A 632 0.05 9.20 -36.28
C THR A 632 -0.82 8.03 -36.76
N PRO A 633 -0.25 7.05 -37.49
CA PRO A 633 -0.99 5.89 -37.94
C PRO A 633 -1.48 5.06 -36.75
N TYR A 634 -2.62 4.41 -36.88
CA TYR A 634 -3.20 3.61 -35.82
C TYR A 634 -3.75 2.27 -36.30
N ARG A 635 -3.90 1.36 -35.38
CA ARG A 635 -4.59 0.10 -35.55
C ARG A 635 -5.57 -0.15 -34.39
N VAL A 636 -6.55 -1.00 -34.66
CA VAL A 636 -7.59 -1.34 -33.69
C VAL A 636 -7.53 -2.83 -33.41
N VAL A 637 -7.55 -3.21 -32.15
CA VAL A 637 -7.74 -4.59 -31.69
C VAL A 637 -9.19 -4.76 -31.31
N CYS A 638 -9.92 -5.56 -32.07
CA CYS A 638 -11.36 -5.77 -31.90
C CYS A 638 -11.60 -6.69 -30.71
N ARG A 639 -12.06 -6.14 -29.59
CA ARG A 639 -12.48 -6.89 -28.40
C ARG A 639 -13.98 -6.74 -28.12
N ASP A 640 -14.68 -5.96 -28.96
CA ASP A 640 -16.12 -5.67 -28.86
C ASP A 640 -16.68 -5.37 -30.25
N ARG A 641 -17.99 -5.16 -30.35
CA ARG A 641 -18.68 -4.93 -31.60
C ARG A 641 -18.84 -3.44 -32.00
N ARG A 642 -18.19 -2.54 -31.30
CA ARG A 642 -18.44 -1.10 -31.47
C ARG A 642 -18.18 -0.60 -32.89
N LEU A 643 -17.23 -1.22 -33.61
CA LEU A 643 -16.96 -0.90 -35.00
C LEU A 643 -18.10 -1.28 -35.97
N ILE A 644 -18.94 -2.24 -35.63
CA ILE A 644 -20.02 -2.73 -36.51
C ILE A 644 -21.41 -2.45 -35.97
N GLU A 645 -21.55 -2.03 -34.73
CA GLU A 645 -22.77 -1.56 -34.09
C GLU A 645 -22.67 -0.07 -33.80
N PRO A 646 -23.22 0.79 -34.69
CA PRO A 646 -23.12 2.21 -34.54
C PRO A 646 -23.88 2.68 -33.28
N ASP A 647 -23.21 3.49 -32.48
CA ASP A 647 -23.76 4.12 -31.26
C ASP A 647 -24.28 5.55 -31.54
N GLY A 648 -24.13 6.04 -32.79
CA GLY A 648 -24.51 7.39 -33.16
C GLY A 648 -23.58 8.50 -32.68
N LEU A 649 -22.54 8.15 -31.92
CA LEU A 649 -21.60 9.11 -31.33
C LEU A 649 -20.37 9.33 -32.22
N HIS A 650 -19.98 8.35 -33.02
CA HIS A 650 -18.80 8.41 -33.86
C HIS A 650 -19.00 7.66 -35.20
N ASP A 651 -18.32 8.09 -36.25
CA ASP A 651 -18.30 7.39 -37.54
C ASP A 651 -17.32 6.22 -37.49
N TRP A 652 -17.76 5.10 -36.94
CA TRP A 652 -16.95 3.90 -36.75
C TRP A 652 -16.50 3.27 -38.04
N GLN A 653 -17.28 3.37 -39.11
CA GLN A 653 -16.90 2.87 -40.44
C GLN A 653 -15.70 3.64 -40.97
N ARG A 654 -15.75 4.96 -40.94
CA ARG A 654 -14.65 5.82 -41.34
C ARG A 654 -13.42 5.60 -40.48
N PHE A 655 -13.62 5.46 -39.15
CA PHE A 655 -12.55 5.16 -38.20
C PHE A 655 -11.86 3.84 -38.54
N ALA A 656 -12.59 2.77 -38.86
CA ALA A 656 -12.01 1.49 -39.25
C ALA A 656 -11.29 1.56 -40.60
N GLN A 657 -11.84 2.29 -41.61
CA GLN A 657 -11.22 2.45 -42.93
C GLN A 657 -9.90 3.23 -42.90
N GLN A 658 -9.78 4.18 -41.98
CA GLN A 658 -8.58 4.99 -41.81
C GLN A 658 -7.50 4.27 -40.99
N ALA A 659 -7.83 3.20 -40.25
CA ALA A 659 -6.88 2.39 -39.50
C ALA A 659 -5.91 1.66 -40.43
N ALA A 660 -4.64 1.57 -40.06
CA ALA A 660 -3.64 0.78 -40.77
C ALA A 660 -4.05 -0.70 -40.86
N CYS A 661 -4.70 -1.23 -39.82
CA CYS A 661 -5.39 -2.52 -39.82
C CYS A 661 -6.34 -2.63 -38.62
N VAL A 662 -7.31 -3.54 -38.77
CA VAL A 662 -8.22 -3.96 -37.71
C VAL A 662 -7.92 -5.44 -37.39
N HIS A 663 -7.48 -5.72 -36.17
CA HIS A 663 -7.19 -7.08 -35.70
C HIS A 663 -8.45 -7.72 -35.11
N LEU A 664 -8.86 -8.82 -35.68
CA LEU A 664 -9.97 -9.64 -35.18
C LEU A 664 -9.47 -10.79 -34.32
N PRO A 665 -10.17 -11.14 -33.24
CA PRO A 665 -9.78 -12.23 -32.35
C PRO A 665 -10.00 -13.63 -32.98
N PHE A 666 -10.94 -13.76 -33.91
CA PHE A 666 -11.37 -15.05 -34.46
C PHE A 666 -11.58 -15.02 -35.97
N HIS A 667 -11.30 -16.14 -36.64
CA HIS A 667 -11.52 -16.29 -38.08
C HIS A 667 -13.01 -16.21 -38.46
N VAL A 668 -13.88 -16.74 -37.62
CA VAL A 668 -15.35 -16.72 -37.85
C VAL A 668 -15.92 -15.31 -37.97
N LEU A 669 -15.25 -14.31 -37.41
CA LEU A 669 -15.66 -12.91 -37.45
C LEU A 669 -15.30 -12.22 -38.76
N HIS A 670 -14.35 -12.76 -39.54
CA HIS A 670 -13.79 -12.08 -40.71
C HIS A 670 -14.86 -11.64 -41.71
N ASP A 671 -15.75 -12.55 -42.09
CA ASP A 671 -16.78 -12.23 -43.15
C ASP A 671 -17.81 -11.22 -42.64
N THR A 672 -18.14 -11.24 -41.37
CA THR A 672 -19.06 -10.27 -40.74
C THR A 672 -18.46 -8.88 -40.76
N TYR A 673 -17.20 -8.76 -40.33
CA TYR A 673 -16.51 -7.48 -40.27
C TYR A 673 -16.14 -6.99 -41.69
N ALA A 674 -15.80 -7.88 -42.63
CA ALA A 674 -15.54 -7.50 -44.03
C ALA A 674 -16.79 -6.92 -44.70
N LYS A 675 -17.97 -7.43 -44.39
CA LYS A 675 -19.23 -6.88 -44.90
C LYS A 675 -19.61 -5.55 -44.27
N ALA A 676 -19.39 -5.44 -42.94
CA ALA A 676 -19.74 -4.24 -42.19
C ALA A 676 -18.75 -3.08 -42.38
N LEU A 677 -17.49 -3.37 -42.67
CA LEU A 677 -16.39 -2.42 -42.79
C LEU A 677 -15.71 -2.55 -44.17
N PRO A 678 -16.41 -2.25 -45.31
CA PRO A 678 -15.86 -2.42 -46.61
C PRO A 678 -14.64 -1.49 -46.82
N GLY A 679 -13.55 -2.04 -47.37
CA GLY A 679 -12.30 -1.32 -47.59
C GLY A 679 -11.33 -1.30 -46.42
N SER A 680 -11.72 -1.78 -45.23
CA SER A 680 -10.82 -1.91 -44.06
C SER A 680 -9.87 -3.10 -44.25
N LYS A 681 -8.61 -2.94 -43.82
CA LYS A 681 -7.64 -4.04 -43.78
C LYS A 681 -7.85 -4.88 -42.54
N LEU A 682 -8.43 -6.05 -42.69
CA LEU A 682 -8.67 -6.99 -41.58
C LEU A 682 -7.52 -7.98 -41.45
N THR A 683 -7.17 -8.30 -40.22
CA THR A 683 -6.19 -9.36 -39.88
C THR A 683 -6.75 -10.16 -38.72
N VAL A 684 -6.45 -11.44 -38.65
CA VAL A 684 -6.91 -12.32 -37.55
C VAL A 684 -5.72 -12.72 -36.68
N ALA A 685 -5.87 -12.64 -35.36
CA ALA A 685 -4.84 -13.08 -34.44
C ALA A 685 -4.72 -14.61 -34.45
N PRO A 686 -3.52 -15.19 -34.49
CA PRO A 686 -3.38 -16.65 -34.38
C PRO A 686 -3.60 -17.09 -32.93
N THR A 687 -4.43 -18.09 -32.72
CA THR A 687 -4.57 -18.99 -31.56
C THR A 687 -5.75 -18.78 -30.64
N ALA A 688 -6.65 -19.76 -30.68
CA ALA A 688 -7.55 -20.08 -29.56
C ALA A 688 -6.85 -20.98 -28.53
N PRO A 689 -7.01 -20.73 -27.22
CA PRO A 689 -6.51 -21.60 -26.16
C PRO A 689 -7.27 -22.93 -26.12
N ARG A 690 -6.57 -24.03 -25.83
CA ARG A 690 -7.20 -25.34 -25.58
C ARG A 690 -7.81 -25.36 -24.21
N LEU A 691 -9.06 -25.77 -24.10
CA LEU A 691 -9.85 -25.71 -22.88
C LEU A 691 -10.03 -27.11 -22.26
N CYS A 692 -10.18 -27.16 -20.93
CA CYS A 692 -10.33 -28.40 -20.15
C CYS A 692 -11.73 -29.00 -20.19
N GLN A 693 -11.89 -30.24 -19.69
CA GLN A 693 -13.16 -30.94 -19.62
C GLN A 693 -14.04 -30.49 -18.44
N PRO A 694 -15.38 -30.56 -18.58
CA PRO A 694 -16.32 -29.99 -17.58
C PRO A 694 -16.38 -30.71 -16.25
N SER A 695 -16.75 -30.00 -15.17
CA SER A 695 -16.97 -30.48 -13.80
C SER A 695 -18.44 -30.80 -13.52
N GLU A 696 -18.70 -31.71 -12.59
CA GLU A 696 -20.06 -32.17 -12.22
C GLU A 696 -20.86 -31.13 -11.39
N SER A 697 -20.20 -30.15 -10.74
CA SER A 697 -20.88 -29.14 -9.93
C SER A 697 -20.28 -27.76 -10.20
N PRO A 698 -20.72 -27.06 -11.25
CA PRO A 698 -20.04 -25.85 -11.70
C PRO A 698 -20.30 -24.66 -10.80
N ARG A 699 -19.21 -24.03 -10.32
CA ARG A 699 -19.13 -22.62 -9.92
C ARG A 699 -18.65 -21.81 -11.10
N LEU A 700 -19.60 -21.16 -11.76
CA LEU A 700 -19.31 -20.48 -13.02
C LEU A 700 -18.89 -19.03 -12.75
N LEU A 701 -17.76 -18.66 -13.29
CA LEU A 701 -17.32 -17.28 -13.36
C LEU A 701 -17.90 -16.65 -14.63
N LEU A 702 -18.80 -15.72 -14.44
CA LEU A 702 -19.43 -14.99 -15.52
C LEU A 702 -18.64 -13.72 -15.80
N ILE A 703 -18.10 -13.64 -16.99
CA ILE A 703 -17.28 -12.53 -17.46
C ILE A 703 -17.76 -12.13 -18.84
N GLY A 704 -17.75 -10.85 -19.13
CA GLY A 704 -17.95 -10.38 -20.46
C GLY A 704 -17.72 -8.89 -20.59
N ASP A 705 -17.03 -8.48 -21.64
CA ASP A 705 -16.86 -7.09 -22.02
C ASP A 705 -18.18 -6.42 -22.47
N ASN A 706 -19.22 -7.22 -22.67
CA ASN A 706 -20.51 -6.80 -23.25
C ASN A 706 -21.68 -6.91 -22.28
N LEU A 707 -21.43 -6.98 -20.97
CA LEU A 707 -22.48 -7.10 -19.94
C LEU A 707 -23.35 -5.85 -19.80
N ASP A 708 -22.94 -4.74 -20.34
CA ASP A 708 -23.71 -3.50 -20.43
C ASP A 708 -24.80 -3.54 -21.51
N ARG A 709 -24.78 -4.54 -22.42
CA ARG A 709 -25.82 -4.69 -23.47
C ARG A 709 -27.12 -5.18 -22.89
N PRO A 710 -28.25 -4.56 -23.23
CA PRO A 710 -29.57 -4.93 -22.68
C PRO A 710 -29.98 -6.38 -22.92
N GLU A 711 -29.62 -6.96 -24.06
CA GLU A 711 -29.95 -8.33 -24.42
C GLU A 711 -29.14 -9.34 -23.61
N ILE A 712 -27.83 -9.10 -23.40
CA ILE A 712 -26.97 -9.97 -22.60
C ILE A 712 -27.36 -9.86 -21.13
N GLY A 713 -27.55 -8.65 -20.62
CA GLY A 713 -28.01 -8.41 -19.27
C GLY A 713 -29.36 -9.08 -18.97
N ARG A 714 -30.32 -9.05 -19.91
CA ARG A 714 -31.62 -9.75 -19.77
C ARG A 714 -31.44 -11.26 -19.68
N ARG A 715 -30.67 -11.87 -20.57
CA ARG A 715 -30.39 -13.32 -20.53
C ARG A 715 -29.72 -13.75 -19.23
N TRP A 716 -28.79 -12.97 -18.79
CA TRP A 716 -28.14 -13.20 -17.51
C TRP A 716 -29.14 -13.15 -16.35
N LEU A 717 -29.98 -12.13 -16.33
CA LEU A 717 -31.04 -12.01 -15.32
C LEU A 717 -32.04 -13.18 -15.38
N GLU A 718 -32.38 -13.65 -16.56
CA GLU A 718 -33.24 -14.85 -16.78
C GLU A 718 -32.56 -16.09 -16.23
N LEU A 719 -31.28 -16.32 -16.52
CA LEU A 719 -30.49 -17.43 -16.00
C LEU A 719 -30.39 -17.36 -14.46
N ALA A 720 -30.07 -16.20 -13.91
CA ALA A 720 -30.00 -16.01 -12.47
C ALA A 720 -31.35 -16.32 -11.77
N ARG A 721 -32.45 -15.84 -12.36
CA ARG A 721 -33.82 -16.13 -11.87
C ARG A 721 -34.18 -17.62 -11.98
N HIS A 722 -33.78 -18.32 -13.05
CA HIS A 722 -33.97 -19.73 -13.21
C HIS A 722 -33.23 -20.51 -12.11
N ILE A 723 -31.96 -20.18 -11.85
CA ILE A 723 -31.17 -20.80 -10.79
C ILE A 723 -31.82 -20.60 -9.43
N ALA A 724 -32.28 -19.38 -9.13
CA ALA A 724 -32.88 -19.03 -7.85
C ALA A 724 -34.25 -19.73 -7.67
N ARG A 725 -35.11 -19.72 -8.68
CA ARG A 725 -36.45 -20.33 -8.61
C ARG A 725 -36.41 -21.83 -8.41
N ASN A 726 -35.45 -22.50 -9.04
CA ASN A 726 -35.31 -23.95 -8.97
C ASN A 726 -34.35 -24.40 -7.87
N GLN A 727 -33.82 -23.46 -7.08
CA GLN A 727 -32.88 -23.72 -5.99
C GLN A 727 -31.67 -24.57 -6.46
N LEU A 728 -31.17 -24.30 -7.66
CA LEU A 728 -30.08 -25.07 -8.25
C LEU A 728 -28.79 -24.78 -7.45
N PRO A 729 -27.93 -25.79 -7.19
CA PRO A 729 -26.68 -25.65 -6.49
C PRO A 729 -25.61 -25.03 -7.41
N LEU A 730 -25.93 -23.90 -8.02
CA LEU A 730 -25.10 -23.17 -8.96
C LEU A 730 -24.98 -21.72 -8.50
N THR A 731 -23.75 -21.21 -8.40
CA THR A 731 -23.46 -19.82 -8.08
C THR A 731 -22.81 -19.14 -9.29
N LEU A 732 -23.39 -18.03 -9.72
CA LEU A 732 -22.79 -17.15 -10.73
C LEU A 732 -21.95 -16.09 -10.04
N LEU A 733 -20.72 -15.92 -10.46
CA LEU A 733 -19.80 -14.89 -9.99
C LEU A 733 -19.60 -13.86 -11.11
N ALA A 734 -19.92 -12.61 -10.85
CA ALA A 734 -19.76 -11.52 -11.79
C ALA A 734 -18.52 -10.71 -11.47
N VAL A 735 -17.75 -10.29 -12.48
CA VAL A 735 -16.48 -9.55 -12.34
C VAL A 735 -16.61 -8.16 -12.92
N ALA A 736 -17.64 -7.51 -13.04
CA ALA A 736 -17.67 -6.13 -13.53
C ALA A 736 -18.79 -5.32 -12.91
N ASP A 737 -18.55 -4.06 -12.72
CA ASP A 737 -19.61 -3.10 -12.46
C ASP A 737 -20.42 -2.92 -13.77
N THR A 738 -21.64 -3.45 -13.79
CA THR A 738 -22.54 -3.42 -14.95
C THR A 738 -23.84 -2.75 -14.54
N PRO A 739 -24.53 -2.06 -15.45
CA PRO A 739 -25.85 -1.48 -15.19
C PRO A 739 -26.87 -2.51 -14.66
N TRP A 740 -26.67 -3.80 -14.97
CA TRP A 740 -27.49 -4.92 -14.53
C TRP A 740 -27.14 -5.47 -13.15
N LEU A 741 -26.00 -5.06 -12.60
CA LEU A 741 -25.47 -5.62 -11.35
C LEU A 741 -26.49 -5.54 -10.21
N LYS A 742 -27.16 -4.41 -10.02
CA LYS A 742 -28.18 -4.24 -8.98
C LYS A 742 -29.34 -5.21 -9.16
N ALA A 743 -29.81 -5.41 -10.40
CA ALA A 743 -30.88 -6.34 -10.73
C ALA A 743 -30.47 -7.79 -10.52
N LEU A 744 -29.23 -8.14 -10.86
CA LEU A 744 -28.66 -9.48 -10.69
C LEU A 744 -28.45 -9.82 -9.21
N GLN A 745 -27.92 -8.88 -8.45
CA GLN A 745 -27.73 -9.04 -7.01
C GLN A 745 -29.07 -9.17 -6.26
N ALA A 746 -30.13 -8.53 -6.78
CA ALA A 746 -31.47 -8.66 -6.21
C ALA A 746 -32.07 -10.07 -6.37
N VAL A 747 -31.52 -10.90 -7.24
CA VAL A 747 -31.97 -12.30 -7.41
C VAL A 747 -31.27 -13.27 -6.44
N GLY A 748 -30.14 -12.88 -5.85
CA GLY A 748 -29.43 -13.68 -4.83
C GLY A 748 -28.53 -14.80 -5.37
N SER A 749 -28.74 -15.29 -6.58
CA SER A 749 -27.91 -16.36 -7.19
C SER A 749 -26.63 -15.84 -7.87
N THR A 750 -26.47 -14.54 -7.95
CA THR A 750 -25.29 -13.88 -8.53
C THR A 750 -24.54 -13.09 -7.47
N GLN A 751 -23.23 -13.36 -7.35
CA GLN A 751 -22.34 -12.62 -6.47
C GLN A 751 -21.32 -11.81 -7.28
N LEU A 752 -21.04 -10.58 -6.86
CA LEU A 752 -19.96 -9.80 -7.45
C LEU A 752 -18.62 -10.34 -6.92
N LEU A 753 -17.64 -10.47 -7.80
CA LEU A 753 -16.26 -10.68 -7.44
C LEU A 753 -15.56 -9.31 -7.52
N PRO A 754 -15.37 -8.58 -6.41
CA PRO A 754 -14.83 -7.22 -6.45
C PRO A 754 -13.36 -7.22 -6.85
N GLU A 755 -12.92 -6.15 -7.50
CA GLU A 755 -11.48 -5.92 -7.66
C GLU A 755 -10.83 -5.75 -6.29
N LEU A 756 -9.83 -6.57 -6.02
CA LEU A 756 -9.03 -6.49 -4.80
C LEU A 756 -7.61 -6.04 -5.16
N GLN A 757 -7.13 -5.01 -4.51
CA GLN A 757 -5.81 -4.46 -4.77
C GLN A 757 -4.71 -5.51 -4.58
N GLY A 758 -3.89 -5.70 -5.61
CA GLY A 758 -2.80 -6.67 -5.61
C GLY A 758 -3.18 -8.08 -6.09
N PHE A 759 -4.42 -8.28 -6.59
CA PHE A 759 -4.85 -9.54 -7.19
C PHE A 759 -5.15 -9.41 -8.67
N THR A 760 -4.72 -10.40 -9.43
CA THR A 760 -5.21 -10.57 -10.80
C THR A 760 -6.58 -11.26 -10.80
N LEU A 761 -7.32 -11.09 -11.87
CA LEU A 761 -8.61 -11.74 -12.04
C LEU A 761 -8.52 -13.28 -11.95
N ALA A 762 -7.45 -13.87 -12.48
CA ALA A 762 -7.15 -15.28 -12.38
C ALA A 762 -6.96 -15.74 -10.93
N GLN A 763 -6.22 -14.99 -10.12
CA GLN A 763 -6.03 -15.29 -8.70
C GLN A 763 -7.35 -15.21 -7.93
N LEU A 764 -8.20 -14.22 -8.22
CA LEU A 764 -9.53 -14.11 -7.62
C LEU A 764 -10.44 -15.27 -8.00
N GLY A 765 -10.41 -15.72 -9.26
CA GLY A 765 -11.16 -16.90 -9.72
C GLY A 765 -10.75 -18.19 -8.99
N ASN A 766 -9.44 -18.39 -8.81
CA ASN A 766 -8.92 -19.53 -8.04
C ASN A 766 -9.36 -19.47 -6.56
N LEU A 767 -9.21 -18.31 -5.91
CA LEU A 767 -9.61 -18.11 -4.51
C LEU A 767 -11.12 -18.32 -4.31
N ALA A 768 -11.93 -17.91 -5.27
CA ALA A 768 -13.37 -18.13 -5.27
C ALA A 768 -13.75 -19.62 -5.50
N GLY A 769 -12.78 -20.46 -5.88
CA GLY A 769 -12.99 -21.86 -6.20
C GLY A 769 -13.82 -22.05 -7.47
N CYS A 770 -13.63 -21.18 -8.48
CA CYS A 770 -14.27 -21.33 -9.77
C CYS A 770 -13.80 -22.60 -10.47
N ASN A 771 -14.71 -23.30 -11.10
CA ASN A 771 -14.44 -24.51 -11.86
C ASN A 771 -15.00 -24.47 -13.30
N GLY A 772 -15.41 -23.29 -13.76
CA GLY A 772 -15.82 -23.03 -15.14
C GLY A 772 -15.99 -21.55 -15.41
N VAL A 773 -15.84 -21.14 -16.64
CA VAL A 773 -16.08 -19.79 -17.14
C VAL A 773 -17.28 -19.81 -18.06
N LEU A 774 -18.21 -18.87 -17.89
CA LEU A 774 -19.44 -18.79 -18.67
C LEU A 774 -19.43 -17.53 -19.55
N SER A 775 -19.61 -17.71 -20.85
CA SER A 775 -19.89 -16.64 -21.79
C SER A 775 -21.33 -16.74 -22.30
N LEU A 776 -22.13 -15.69 -22.15
CA LEU A 776 -23.50 -15.59 -22.70
C LEU A 776 -23.56 -14.90 -24.06
N VAL A 777 -22.42 -14.59 -24.62
CA VAL A 777 -22.29 -13.90 -25.90
C VAL A 777 -22.64 -14.88 -27.01
N ASN A 778 -23.50 -14.47 -27.95
CA ASN A 778 -23.78 -15.25 -29.17
C ASN A 778 -22.82 -14.83 -30.28
N ALA A 779 -22.48 -15.76 -31.17
CA ALA A 779 -21.76 -15.39 -32.37
C ALA A 779 -22.53 -14.35 -33.21
N PRO A 780 -21.85 -13.45 -33.87
CA PRO A 780 -20.41 -13.25 -34.04
C PRO A 780 -19.82 -12.15 -33.14
N ASP A 781 -20.00 -12.26 -31.85
CA ASP A 781 -19.52 -11.26 -30.91
C ASP A 781 -18.05 -11.51 -30.53
N ALA A 782 -17.28 -10.44 -30.46
CA ALA A 782 -15.89 -10.48 -30.07
C ALA A 782 -15.78 -10.43 -28.53
N ASP A 783 -16.13 -11.49 -27.86
CA ASP A 783 -15.82 -11.64 -26.42
C ASP A 783 -14.47 -12.33 -26.29
N TRP A 784 -13.46 -11.56 -25.97
CA TRP A 784 -12.09 -12.07 -25.75
C TRP A 784 -11.78 -12.37 -24.29
N LEU A 785 -12.45 -11.72 -23.35
CA LEU A 785 -12.11 -11.77 -21.93
C LEU A 785 -12.45 -13.16 -21.35
N ALA A 786 -13.62 -13.70 -21.63
CA ALA A 786 -14.02 -15.00 -21.11
C ALA A 786 -13.11 -16.16 -21.62
N PRO A 787 -12.81 -16.27 -22.93
CA PRO A 787 -11.88 -17.28 -23.43
C PRO A 787 -10.45 -17.10 -22.87
N SER A 788 -9.95 -15.89 -22.81
CA SER A 788 -8.62 -15.59 -22.27
C SER A 788 -8.48 -16.01 -20.80
N LEU A 789 -9.49 -15.72 -20.01
CA LEU A 789 -9.50 -16.09 -18.59
C LEU A 789 -9.68 -17.60 -18.40
N ALA A 790 -10.56 -18.24 -19.18
CA ALA A 790 -10.70 -19.69 -19.14
C ALA A 790 -9.36 -20.40 -19.40
N ALA A 791 -8.60 -19.88 -20.38
CA ALA A 791 -7.25 -20.37 -20.65
C ALA A 791 -6.26 -20.15 -19.51
N GLN A 792 -6.23 -18.93 -18.94
CA GLN A 792 -5.34 -18.60 -17.83
C GLN A 792 -5.62 -19.44 -16.57
N LEU A 793 -6.88 -19.71 -16.31
CA LEU A 793 -7.32 -20.53 -15.17
C LEU A 793 -7.27 -22.02 -15.45
N ASN A 794 -7.04 -22.44 -16.70
CA ASN A 794 -7.16 -23.81 -17.16
C ASN A 794 -8.54 -24.42 -16.82
N LEU A 795 -9.61 -23.66 -17.06
CA LEU A 795 -11.00 -24.03 -16.78
C LEU A 795 -11.82 -24.21 -18.08
N PRO A 796 -12.87 -25.03 -18.06
CA PRO A 796 -13.78 -25.16 -19.20
C PRO A 796 -14.49 -23.83 -19.46
N LEU A 797 -14.65 -23.48 -20.74
CA LEU A 797 -15.52 -22.42 -21.20
C LEU A 797 -16.89 -22.98 -21.58
N TYR A 798 -17.93 -22.45 -20.97
CA TYR A 798 -19.32 -22.76 -21.34
C TYR A 798 -19.88 -21.60 -22.17
N ALA A 799 -20.45 -21.91 -23.32
CA ALA A 799 -20.99 -20.89 -24.22
C ALA A 799 -22.21 -21.42 -24.97
N ASN A 800 -23.03 -20.50 -25.50
CA ASN A 800 -24.10 -20.92 -26.42
C ASN A 800 -23.51 -21.54 -27.70
N PRO A 801 -24.13 -22.56 -28.30
CA PRO A 801 -23.68 -23.12 -29.56
C PRO A 801 -23.58 -22.07 -30.64
N SER A 802 -22.40 -21.93 -31.21
CA SER A 802 -22.11 -20.91 -32.21
C SER A 802 -20.78 -21.22 -32.92
N PRO A 803 -20.57 -20.73 -34.17
CA PRO A 803 -19.29 -20.89 -34.85
C PRO A 803 -18.10 -20.43 -34.04
N MET A 804 -18.24 -19.41 -33.22
CA MET A 804 -17.19 -18.91 -32.32
C MET A 804 -16.93 -19.90 -31.17
N ALA A 805 -17.98 -20.45 -30.56
CA ALA A 805 -17.85 -21.47 -29.53
C ALA A 805 -17.17 -22.73 -30.07
N ASP A 806 -17.48 -23.12 -31.30
CA ASP A 806 -16.87 -24.26 -31.98
C ASP A 806 -15.38 -24.01 -32.26
N GLU A 807 -15.02 -22.80 -32.76
CA GLU A 807 -13.62 -22.38 -33.00
C GLU A 807 -12.79 -22.41 -31.68
N LEU A 808 -13.41 -22.09 -30.54
CA LEU A 808 -12.79 -22.10 -29.22
C LEU A 808 -12.78 -23.49 -28.55
N GLY A 809 -13.55 -24.45 -29.07
CA GLY A 809 -13.76 -25.71 -28.38
C GLY A 809 -14.55 -25.57 -27.09
N ALA A 810 -15.45 -24.59 -27.01
CA ALA A 810 -16.26 -24.33 -25.82
C ALA A 810 -17.34 -25.44 -25.64
N THR A 811 -17.65 -25.71 -24.38
CA THR A 811 -18.74 -26.65 -24.02
C THR A 811 -20.09 -25.94 -24.13
N PRO A 812 -21.09 -26.51 -24.85
CA PRO A 812 -22.40 -25.90 -24.94
C PRO A 812 -23.08 -25.75 -23.57
N ILE A 813 -23.68 -24.61 -23.28
CA ILE A 813 -24.36 -24.34 -21.99
C ILE A 813 -25.46 -25.39 -21.69
N ASN A 814 -26.16 -25.81 -22.69
CA ASN A 814 -27.23 -26.84 -22.58
C ASN A 814 -26.71 -28.22 -22.16
N THR A 815 -25.41 -28.48 -22.20
CA THR A 815 -24.81 -29.75 -21.70
C THR A 815 -24.59 -29.72 -20.20
N ILE A 816 -24.75 -28.57 -19.53
CA ILE A 816 -24.76 -28.51 -18.08
C ILE A 816 -26.09 -29.11 -17.60
N PRO A 817 -26.10 -30.26 -16.89
CA PRO A 817 -27.32 -30.95 -16.55
C PRO A 817 -28.37 -30.10 -15.81
N LEU A 818 -27.90 -29.13 -15.03
CA LEU A 818 -28.73 -28.22 -14.24
C LEU A 818 -29.33 -27.08 -15.08
N LEU A 819 -28.82 -26.81 -16.26
CA LEU A 819 -29.23 -25.71 -17.14
C LEU A 819 -29.88 -26.19 -18.45
N SER A 820 -29.97 -27.50 -18.67
CA SER A 820 -30.56 -28.09 -19.92
C SER A 820 -32.02 -27.73 -20.13
N GLN A 821 -32.71 -27.18 -19.15
CA GLN A 821 -34.14 -26.79 -19.23
C GLN A 821 -34.32 -25.25 -19.18
N ALA A 822 -33.26 -24.47 -19.14
CA ALA A 822 -33.28 -23.02 -19.18
C ALA A 822 -33.02 -22.53 -20.65
#